data_7f0381263068aed84e1d9452516c4186
#
_entry.id   7f0381263068aed84e1d9452516c4186
#
_cell.length_a   1.000
_cell.length_b   1.000
_cell.length_c   1.000
_cell.angle_alpha   90.00
_cell.angle_beta   90.00
_cell.angle_gamma   90.00
#
_symmetry.space_group_name_H-M   'P 1'
#
loop_
_entity.id
_entity.type
_entity.pdbx_description
1 polymer ?
#
loop_
_entity_poly.entity_id
_entity_poly.type
_entity_poly.pdbx_seq_one_letter_code
_entity_poly.pdbx_strand_id
1 'polypeptide(L)'
;MTPDRFFPIGVKIHRDIEELFIEWVPLKKIREIEPLIKEGIPQPSIERLQSLSTFHEEFYKLIDSMDISTRSSRYRGVSESISGVDLSQFQQIIFAGFFALTVSEKVLFGKMLSWTNVLFLFKDGIGIQDKLSDLGIKLEGEGNEEVLPEINFYRSPDTHGQVFAVSRLLKNKLEEKIPLDEKTVIVLPAVETLFPLFHQTLPLIGEENYNISLGYPLHRTPVYGFFNNLMELIASMDDDRVYTPDYLNFLLHPYTKNLYCDGSAETTRIMFHTIEEKLTKSRTRNFLTLSEIEGDEGLYKNIMEKLSKTETGVTEDILMQHLKTIHQNTINKFFSFQNVQDFAIKSIEILIYIFSSSTAFLHPLSYPFSEAFIQSLDTISKSLMKDIRFTETRSYFTLFRKYLATCYMPFEGTPVKGLQVLGVLETRNLSFERVFVLDMNEEVIPETRKEDTLLPFRVREILGLPTYIDRDKLSAYYFETLWKGAKEVHLFSIDNEKKEKSRFIEQLLWEKQKQDGRKDSKPYFKSIQYKVNLENKVPAEIMKTTDMVKLLVNYPYSGTSLDTYLKCRLQFYYKYVLTIGKKEEIAEGIEKVDIGKFVHTALSQFFGKRKGFPLKEKDINLEEMDTLIDDLFEKEYGKDPVGATYLLKKQIKIHLEDFLKNYTIPLVKEYPVTVLHVEHNVKIEKNSFMLRGCLDHVEERGEKIFIIDYKTSANPAYLQINFDKLEPIKRETYREAIGSLQLPFYLLLYSETTGKKVGELDGLFLLLGRMFISRDIELPLFGSLDNGMEKFKQMETVIFNLLKEIVDPKTPFKPTSDRKEICPNCDFTYLCGTQWVVK
;
A
#
# COMPACT_ATOMS: atom_id res chain seq x y z
N MET A 1 26.96 14.14 18.32
CA MET A 1 25.99 13.47 17.45
C MET A 1 24.99 12.78 18.34
N THR A 2 23.67 12.98 18.13
CA THR A 2 22.64 12.31 18.91
C THR A 2 22.53 10.84 18.54
N PRO A 3 22.04 9.95 19.43
CA PRO A 3 21.77 8.55 19.10
C PRO A 3 20.93 8.38 17.83
N ASP A 4 19.94 9.27 17.63
CA ASP A 4 19.06 9.26 16.45
C ASP A 4 19.81 9.38 15.12
N ARG A 5 20.79 10.29 15.05
CA ARG A 5 21.60 10.52 13.85
C ARG A 5 22.68 9.48 13.67
N PHE A 6 23.20 8.94 14.76
CA PHE A 6 24.29 7.96 14.72
C PHE A 6 23.78 6.55 14.37
N PHE A 7 22.66 6.14 14.91
CA PHE A 7 22.17 4.76 14.82
C PHE A 7 22.13 4.18 13.38
N PRO A 8 21.58 4.88 12.36
CA PRO A 8 21.55 4.34 11.00
C PRO A 8 22.92 4.14 10.37
N ILE A 9 23.88 5.00 10.70
CA ILE A 9 25.27 4.93 10.23
C ILE A 9 26.05 3.92 11.06
N GLY A 10 25.86 3.92 12.38
CA GLY A 10 26.52 3.01 13.32
C GLY A 10 26.29 1.54 12.99
N VAL A 11 25.07 1.16 12.58
CA VAL A 11 24.76 -0.20 12.14
C VAL A 11 25.58 -0.60 10.91
N LYS A 12 25.79 0.31 9.97
CA LYS A 12 26.65 0.06 8.77
C LYS A 12 28.12 -0.08 9.16
N ILE A 13 28.61 0.83 9.99
CA ILE A 13 29.98 0.79 10.51
C ILE A 13 30.23 -0.53 11.24
N HIS A 14 29.33 -0.91 12.14
CA HIS A 14 29.42 -2.17 12.89
C HIS A 14 29.51 -3.39 11.96
N ARG A 15 28.68 -3.45 10.95
CA ARG A 15 28.68 -4.55 9.97
C ARG A 15 30.01 -4.65 9.23
N ASP A 16 30.52 -3.52 8.76
CA ASP A 16 31.80 -3.49 8.05
C ASP A 16 32.99 -3.86 8.98
N ILE A 17 32.97 -3.38 10.24
CA ILE A 17 33.97 -3.74 11.25
C ILE A 17 33.97 -5.24 11.55
N GLU A 18 32.79 -5.84 11.76
CA GLU A 18 32.64 -7.27 12.01
C GLU A 18 33.20 -8.12 10.83
N GLU A 19 32.90 -7.66 9.60
CA GLU A 19 33.40 -8.35 8.41
C GLU A 19 34.93 -8.23 8.28
N LEU A 20 35.48 -7.04 8.48
CA LEU A 20 36.94 -6.82 8.49
C LEU A 20 37.64 -7.70 9.53
N PHE A 21 37.00 -7.88 10.70
CA PHE A 21 37.58 -8.65 11.80
C PHE A 21 37.56 -10.16 11.53
N ILE A 22 36.47 -10.71 11.05
CA ILE A 22 36.34 -12.15 10.75
C ILE A 22 37.23 -12.56 9.56
N GLU A 23 37.45 -11.64 8.61
CA GLU A 23 38.32 -11.80 7.44
C GLU A 23 39.78 -11.46 7.73
N TRP A 24 40.14 -11.20 8.99
CA TRP A 24 41.50 -10.90 9.45
C TRP A 24 42.19 -9.76 8.71
N VAL A 25 41.44 -8.75 8.24
CA VAL A 25 42.01 -7.64 7.50
C VAL A 25 42.92 -6.80 8.43
N PRO A 26 44.24 -6.62 8.11
CA PRO A 26 45.08 -5.83 8.96
C PRO A 26 44.70 -4.34 8.98
N LEU A 27 44.60 -3.72 10.17
CA LEU A 27 44.25 -2.30 10.31
C LEU A 27 45.19 -1.38 9.53
N LYS A 28 46.47 -1.76 9.44
CA LYS A 28 47.44 -1.04 8.61
C LYS A 28 47.01 -0.94 7.14
N LYS A 29 46.43 -2.02 6.57
CA LYS A 29 45.94 -2.03 5.20
C LYS A 29 44.76 -1.09 4.97
N ILE A 30 43.95 -0.88 6.00
CA ILE A 30 42.81 0.04 5.95
C ILE A 30 43.31 1.51 6.08
N ARG A 31 44.29 1.79 6.94
CA ARG A 31 44.89 3.11 7.12
C ARG A 31 45.69 3.58 5.88
N GLU A 32 46.34 2.65 5.22
CA GLU A 32 47.18 2.89 4.04
C GLU A 32 46.42 2.54 2.74
N ILE A 33 45.10 2.67 2.71
CA ILE A 33 44.31 2.26 1.55
C ILE A 33 44.48 3.20 0.35
N GLU A 34 44.80 4.48 0.60
CA GLU A 34 44.93 5.53 -0.43
C GLU A 34 45.99 5.18 -1.50
N PRO A 35 47.23 4.71 -1.18
CA PRO A 35 48.19 4.28 -2.17
C PRO A 35 47.78 3.03 -2.95
N LEU A 36 46.87 2.23 -2.41
CA LEU A 36 46.38 0.98 -3.03
C LEU A 36 45.30 1.24 -4.06
N ILE A 37 44.64 2.42 -4.01
CA ILE A 37 43.54 2.81 -4.89
C ILE A 37 44.13 3.70 -5.98
N LYS A 38 44.47 3.12 -7.12
CA LYS A 38 45.17 3.85 -8.19
C LYS A 38 44.34 4.94 -8.89
N GLU A 39 43.02 4.88 -8.91
CA GLU A 39 42.12 5.91 -9.50
C GLU A 39 40.67 5.74 -9.02
N GLY A 40 39.90 6.84 -8.91
CA GLY A 40 38.42 6.79 -8.99
C GLY A 40 37.64 6.89 -7.68
N ILE A 41 38.27 7.09 -6.50
CA ILE A 41 37.54 7.31 -5.25
C ILE A 41 37.72 8.79 -4.80
N PRO A 42 36.64 9.53 -4.56
CA PRO A 42 36.70 10.90 -4.07
C PRO A 42 37.44 11.00 -2.71
N GLN A 43 38.23 12.05 -2.49
CA GLN A 43 38.99 12.30 -1.26
C GLN A 43 38.13 12.18 0.04
N PRO A 44 36.92 12.72 0.12
CA PRO A 44 36.07 12.55 1.31
C PRO A 44 35.72 11.08 1.64
N SER A 45 35.70 10.20 0.63
CA SER A 45 35.48 8.77 0.83
C SER A 45 36.74 8.08 1.38
N ILE A 46 37.91 8.49 1.00
CA ILE A 46 39.18 8.01 1.53
C ILE A 46 39.31 8.38 3.02
N GLU A 47 39.02 9.62 3.40
CA GLU A 47 39.00 10.05 4.80
C GLU A 47 38.02 9.24 5.67
N ARG A 48 36.84 8.94 5.13
CA ARG A 48 35.86 8.09 5.82
C ARG A 48 36.35 6.66 6.02
N LEU A 49 37.06 6.10 5.01
CA LEU A 49 37.65 4.76 5.10
C LEU A 49 38.77 4.70 6.13
N GLN A 50 39.62 5.72 6.17
CA GLN A 50 40.69 5.86 7.18
C GLN A 50 40.09 5.94 8.59
N SER A 51 39.01 6.70 8.77
CA SER A 51 38.29 6.79 10.03
C SER A 51 37.71 5.43 10.48
N LEU A 52 37.34 4.54 9.56
CA LEU A 52 36.83 3.19 9.87
C LEU A 52 37.84 2.37 10.66
N SER A 53 39.14 2.53 10.41
CA SER A 53 40.18 1.84 11.19
C SER A 53 40.20 2.26 12.66
N THR A 54 39.95 3.55 12.94
CA THR A 54 39.84 4.06 14.30
C THR A 54 38.60 3.53 15.01
N PHE A 55 37.47 3.54 14.32
CA PHE A 55 36.21 2.91 14.86
C PHE A 55 36.41 1.44 15.14
N HIS A 56 37.08 0.70 14.27
CA HIS A 56 37.38 -0.72 14.46
C HIS A 56 38.23 -0.94 15.72
N GLU A 57 39.34 -0.18 15.88
CA GLU A 57 40.25 -0.32 17.01
C GLU A 57 39.58 0.01 18.34
N GLU A 58 38.87 1.14 18.41
CA GLU A 58 38.19 1.59 19.62
C GLU A 58 36.98 0.70 19.97
N PHE A 59 36.26 0.17 18.97
CA PHE A 59 35.15 -0.75 19.18
C PHE A 59 35.63 -2.03 19.87
N TYR A 60 36.67 -2.70 19.38
CA TYR A 60 37.15 -3.95 19.98
C TYR A 60 37.83 -3.71 21.31
N LYS A 61 38.54 -2.61 21.52
CA LYS A 61 39.03 -2.21 22.86
C LYS A 61 37.88 -2.06 23.87
N LEU A 62 36.78 -1.45 23.46
CA LEU A 62 35.61 -1.29 24.29
C LEU A 62 34.95 -2.64 24.59
N ILE A 63 34.76 -3.50 23.61
CA ILE A 63 34.22 -4.87 23.74
C ILE A 63 35.05 -5.68 24.74
N ASP A 64 36.37 -5.66 24.60
CA ASP A 64 37.26 -6.34 25.53
C ASP A 64 37.19 -5.78 26.96
N SER A 65 37.08 -4.45 27.12
CA SER A 65 36.95 -3.80 28.45
C SER A 65 35.64 -4.13 29.18
N MET A 66 34.58 -4.47 28.40
CA MET A 66 33.27 -4.86 28.91
C MET A 66 33.15 -6.37 29.17
N ASP A 67 34.17 -7.15 28.90
CA ASP A 67 34.16 -8.62 28.96
C ASP A 67 33.02 -9.25 28.15
N ILE A 68 32.76 -8.68 26.95
CA ILE A 68 31.76 -9.19 26.01
C ILE A 68 32.42 -9.53 24.69
N SER A 69 31.73 -10.33 23.88
CA SER A 69 32.24 -10.75 22.58
C SER A 69 31.18 -10.62 21.50
N THR A 70 31.61 -10.26 20.29
CA THR A 70 30.79 -10.30 19.09
C THR A 70 30.86 -11.69 18.44
N ARG A 71 30.06 -11.89 17.39
CA ARG A 71 30.15 -13.10 16.59
C ARG A 71 31.55 -13.25 15.99
N SER A 72 32.05 -12.21 15.35
CA SER A 72 33.34 -12.23 14.65
C SER A 72 34.52 -12.42 15.62
N SER A 73 34.48 -11.80 16.82
CA SER A 73 35.51 -12.00 17.85
C SER A 73 35.54 -13.43 18.38
N ARG A 74 34.37 -14.08 18.56
CA ARG A 74 34.30 -15.50 18.96
C ARG A 74 34.84 -16.42 17.89
N TYR A 75 34.50 -16.26 16.61
CA TYR A 75 35.04 -17.06 15.52
C TYR A 75 36.55 -16.93 15.43
N ARG A 76 37.07 -15.74 15.49
CA ARG A 76 38.50 -15.47 15.46
C ARG A 76 39.23 -16.06 16.68
N GLY A 77 38.69 -15.85 17.88
CA GLY A 77 39.23 -16.38 19.13
C GLY A 77 39.30 -17.94 19.11
N VAL A 78 38.24 -18.59 18.64
CA VAL A 78 38.23 -20.06 18.44
C VAL A 78 39.30 -20.45 17.42
N SER A 79 39.40 -19.77 16.30
CA SER A 79 40.40 -20.06 15.25
C SER A 79 41.85 -19.94 15.75
N GLU A 80 42.11 -18.98 16.63
CA GLU A 80 43.42 -18.75 17.25
C GLU A 80 43.75 -19.83 18.29
N SER A 81 42.76 -20.22 19.13
CA SER A 81 42.96 -21.08 20.31
C SER A 81 42.70 -22.56 20.10
N ILE A 82 42.14 -22.99 18.96
CA ILE A 82 41.69 -24.38 18.73
C ILE A 82 42.75 -25.42 18.97
N SER A 83 44.03 -25.12 18.72
CA SER A 83 45.12 -26.06 18.95
C SER A 83 45.34 -26.46 20.40
N GLY A 84 44.81 -25.66 21.37
CA GLY A 84 44.83 -25.92 22.80
C GLY A 84 43.59 -26.60 23.34
N VAL A 85 42.59 -26.85 22.49
CA VAL A 85 41.29 -27.45 22.91
C VAL A 85 41.40 -28.98 22.76
N ASP A 86 41.12 -29.71 23.84
CA ASP A 86 41.05 -31.18 23.79
C ASP A 86 39.67 -31.63 23.32
N LEU A 87 39.63 -32.21 22.12
CA LEU A 87 38.45 -32.80 21.49
C LEU A 87 38.56 -34.32 21.35
N SER A 88 39.51 -34.96 22.08
CA SER A 88 39.73 -36.41 22.03
C SER A 88 38.54 -37.23 22.56
N GLN A 89 37.63 -36.63 23.31
CA GLN A 89 36.37 -37.24 23.75
C GLN A 89 35.44 -37.62 22.59
N PHE A 90 35.57 -36.97 21.42
CA PHE A 90 34.77 -37.30 20.24
C PHE A 90 35.51 -38.33 19.39
N GLN A 91 34.81 -39.44 19.09
CA GLN A 91 35.38 -40.48 18.22
C GLN A 91 35.61 -39.96 16.81
N GLN A 92 34.70 -39.14 16.31
CA GLN A 92 34.77 -38.53 15.01
C GLN A 92 34.10 -37.17 15.01
N ILE A 93 34.71 -36.18 14.33
CA ILE A 93 34.18 -34.85 14.09
C ILE A 93 34.02 -34.72 12.57
N ILE A 94 32.81 -34.45 12.11
CA ILE A 94 32.50 -34.38 10.68
C ILE A 94 32.14 -32.95 10.33
N PHE A 95 32.89 -32.33 9.43
CA PHE A 95 32.53 -31.07 8.80
C PHE A 95 31.92 -31.31 7.43
N ALA A 96 30.64 -31.03 7.27
CA ALA A 96 29.95 -31.33 6.02
C ALA A 96 29.43 -30.07 5.37
N GLY A 97 29.62 -29.90 4.07
CA GLY A 97 28.83 -28.99 3.26
C GLY A 97 29.26 -27.56 3.19
N PHE A 98 30.49 -27.27 3.35
CA PHE A 98 31.01 -25.91 3.21
C PHE A 98 31.41 -25.59 1.76
N PHE A 99 31.12 -24.41 1.28
CA PHE A 99 31.59 -23.87 0.00
C PHE A 99 32.36 -22.56 0.19
N ALA A 100 31.72 -21.58 0.86
CA ALA A 100 32.33 -20.30 1.18
C ALA A 100 32.79 -20.31 2.64
N LEU A 101 34.08 -20.05 2.87
CA LEU A 101 34.67 -19.95 4.19
C LEU A 101 35.23 -18.57 4.41
N THR A 102 34.98 -18.01 5.59
CA THR A 102 35.69 -16.84 6.09
C THR A 102 37.18 -17.19 6.37
N VAL A 103 38.05 -16.21 6.45
CA VAL A 103 39.45 -16.43 6.82
C VAL A 103 39.56 -17.10 8.19
N SER A 104 38.72 -16.70 9.16
CA SER A 104 38.69 -17.40 10.47
C SER A 104 38.37 -18.89 10.34
N GLU A 105 37.37 -19.24 9.53
CA GLU A 105 37.04 -20.67 9.29
C GLU A 105 38.15 -21.40 8.53
N LYS A 106 38.83 -20.77 7.54
CA LYS A 106 39.95 -21.34 6.83
C LYS A 106 41.12 -21.68 7.79
N VAL A 107 41.43 -20.75 8.72
CA VAL A 107 42.45 -20.97 9.75
C VAL A 107 42.06 -22.13 10.69
N LEU A 108 40.81 -22.16 11.13
CA LEU A 108 40.26 -23.20 11.97
C LEU A 108 40.42 -24.59 11.28
N PHE A 109 39.87 -24.71 10.07
CA PHE A 109 39.89 -25.97 9.31
C PHE A 109 41.30 -26.39 8.95
N GLY A 110 42.16 -25.43 8.57
CA GLY A 110 43.58 -25.73 8.28
C GLY A 110 44.33 -26.35 9.46
N LYS A 111 44.03 -25.91 10.70
CA LYS A 111 44.57 -26.51 11.92
C LYS A 111 43.99 -27.92 12.20
N MET A 112 42.70 -28.11 11.91
CA MET A 112 42.03 -29.39 12.19
C MET A 112 42.25 -30.46 11.11
N LEU A 113 42.72 -30.09 9.93
CA LEU A 113 43.03 -31.07 8.85
C LEU A 113 44.07 -32.14 9.26
N SER A 114 44.96 -31.81 10.18
CA SER A 114 45.95 -32.75 10.71
C SER A 114 45.42 -33.70 11.78
N TRP A 115 44.15 -33.55 12.24
CA TRP A 115 43.56 -34.35 13.31
C TRP A 115 42.99 -35.66 12.77
N THR A 116 43.36 -36.80 13.35
CA THR A 116 42.98 -38.13 12.89
C THR A 116 41.49 -38.47 13.06
N ASN A 117 40.80 -37.74 13.97
CA ASN A 117 39.37 -37.91 14.22
C ASN A 117 38.49 -36.90 13.47
N VAL A 118 39.05 -36.11 12.54
CA VAL A 118 38.33 -35.11 11.75
C VAL A 118 38.15 -35.60 10.32
N LEU A 119 36.90 -35.47 9.82
CA LEU A 119 36.51 -35.79 8.46
C LEU A 119 35.82 -34.57 7.81
N PHE A 120 36.23 -34.25 6.58
CA PHE A 120 35.59 -33.22 5.77
C PHE A 120 34.84 -33.88 4.62
N LEU A 121 33.51 -33.53 4.52
CA LEU A 121 32.63 -34.00 3.46
C LEU A 121 32.15 -32.83 2.62
N PHE A 122 32.43 -32.91 1.33
CA PHE A 122 32.01 -31.90 0.37
C PHE A 122 31.17 -32.52 -0.74
N LYS A 123 30.21 -31.77 -1.27
CA LYS A 123 29.46 -32.14 -2.46
C LYS A 123 30.17 -31.54 -3.67
N ASP A 124 30.46 -32.36 -4.67
CA ASP A 124 31.10 -31.89 -5.90
C ASP A 124 30.17 -30.91 -6.67
N GLY A 125 30.73 -29.87 -7.23
CA GLY A 125 30.05 -28.87 -8.00
C GLY A 125 30.97 -27.74 -8.44
N ILE A 126 30.41 -26.80 -9.21
CA ILE A 126 31.18 -25.71 -9.86
C ILE A 126 31.95 -24.87 -8.83
N GLY A 127 33.27 -24.77 -9.05
CA GLY A 127 34.19 -23.93 -8.25
C GLY A 127 34.57 -24.44 -6.87
N ILE A 128 34.08 -25.63 -6.42
CA ILE A 128 34.45 -26.19 -5.10
C ILE A 128 35.94 -26.54 -5.05
N GLN A 129 36.52 -27.13 -6.11
CA GLN A 129 37.91 -27.52 -6.13
C GLN A 129 38.86 -26.33 -5.95
N ASP A 130 38.54 -25.18 -6.55
CA ASP A 130 39.33 -23.94 -6.38
C ASP A 130 39.30 -23.47 -4.92
N LYS A 131 38.14 -23.51 -4.27
CA LYS A 131 37.99 -23.14 -2.84
C LYS A 131 38.72 -24.09 -1.89
N LEU A 132 38.75 -25.38 -2.19
CA LEU A 132 39.44 -26.41 -1.39
C LEU A 132 40.93 -26.38 -1.62
N SER A 133 41.40 -26.02 -2.79
CA SER A 133 42.83 -25.86 -3.10
C SER A 133 43.52 -24.85 -2.17
N ASP A 134 42.79 -23.80 -1.78
CA ASP A 134 43.26 -22.80 -0.79
C ASP A 134 43.56 -23.42 0.59
N LEU A 135 42.92 -24.55 0.92
CA LEU A 135 43.10 -25.31 2.16
C LEU A 135 44.05 -26.49 2.02
N GLY A 136 44.56 -26.74 0.82
CA GLY A 136 45.38 -27.91 0.51
C GLY A 136 44.59 -29.23 0.43
N ILE A 137 43.26 -29.16 0.33
CA ILE A 137 42.37 -30.32 0.24
C ILE A 137 42.19 -30.70 -1.24
N LYS A 138 42.39 -31.99 -1.54
CA LYS A 138 41.98 -32.59 -2.81
C LYS A 138 40.74 -33.44 -2.57
N LEU A 139 39.73 -33.28 -3.42
CA LEU A 139 38.55 -34.13 -3.39
C LEU A 139 38.97 -35.54 -3.85
N GLU A 140 38.78 -36.54 -2.99
CA GLU A 140 38.83 -37.93 -3.32
C GLU A 140 37.40 -38.44 -3.49
N GLY A 141 37.02 -38.83 -4.69
CA GLY A 141 35.70 -39.37 -4.97
C GLY A 141 35.74 -40.34 -6.15
N GLU A 142 35.00 -41.42 -6.06
CA GLU A 142 34.71 -42.24 -7.23
C GLU A 142 33.78 -41.45 -8.12
N GLY A 143 34.19 -41.15 -9.36
CA GLY A 143 33.34 -40.50 -10.36
C GLY A 143 32.19 -41.44 -10.72
N ASN A 144 31.08 -41.29 -10.06
CA ASN A 144 29.85 -41.91 -10.52
C ASN A 144 29.52 -41.32 -11.89
N GLU A 145 29.11 -42.16 -12.84
CA GLU A 145 28.60 -41.69 -14.14
C GLU A 145 27.51 -40.67 -13.87
N GLU A 146 27.73 -39.41 -14.35
CA GLU A 146 26.75 -38.34 -14.21
C GLU A 146 25.50 -38.69 -15.06
N VAL A 147 24.48 -39.23 -14.43
CA VAL A 147 23.17 -39.34 -15.06
C VAL A 147 22.57 -37.93 -15.10
N LEU A 148 22.55 -37.35 -16.30
CA LEU A 148 21.93 -36.04 -16.51
C LEU A 148 20.42 -36.16 -16.27
N PRO A 149 19.83 -35.25 -15.47
CA PRO A 149 18.41 -35.30 -15.19
C PRO A 149 17.56 -34.87 -16.41
N GLU A 150 16.30 -35.29 -16.43
CA GLU A 150 15.32 -34.70 -17.30
C GLU A 150 14.95 -33.32 -16.78
N ILE A 151 15.36 -32.24 -17.49
CA ILE A 151 15.08 -30.85 -17.10
C ILE A 151 13.91 -30.30 -17.91
N ASN A 152 12.87 -29.88 -17.22
CA ASN A 152 11.65 -29.31 -17.75
C ASN A 152 11.54 -27.82 -17.36
N PHE A 153 11.36 -26.95 -18.35
CA PHE A 153 11.23 -25.50 -18.14
C PHE A 153 9.78 -25.07 -18.27
N TYR A 154 9.30 -24.26 -17.32
CA TYR A 154 7.94 -23.74 -17.28
C TYR A 154 7.96 -22.22 -17.23
N ARG A 155 7.09 -21.60 -18.05
CA ARG A 155 6.88 -20.19 -18.12
C ARG A 155 5.47 -19.85 -17.68
N SER A 156 5.33 -19.00 -16.65
CA SER A 156 4.06 -18.59 -16.05
C SER A 156 3.88 -17.09 -16.08
N PRO A 157 2.66 -16.57 -16.22
CA PRO A 157 2.41 -15.12 -16.13
C PRO A 157 2.58 -14.56 -14.72
N ASP A 158 2.37 -15.39 -13.69
CA ASP A 158 2.42 -14.99 -12.28
C ASP A 158 2.72 -16.16 -11.33
N THR A 159 2.81 -15.85 -10.03
CA THR A 159 3.06 -16.84 -8.97
C THR A 159 1.96 -17.90 -8.85
N HIS A 160 0.68 -17.53 -9.01
CA HIS A 160 -0.42 -18.49 -8.93
C HIS A 160 -0.39 -19.51 -10.05
N GLY A 161 -0.02 -19.09 -11.25
CA GLY A 161 0.18 -20.00 -12.38
C GLY A 161 1.28 -21.03 -12.11
N GLN A 162 2.43 -20.63 -11.51
CA GLN A 162 3.50 -21.58 -11.13
C GLN A 162 2.96 -22.63 -10.14
N VAL A 163 2.31 -22.17 -9.08
CA VAL A 163 1.76 -23.05 -8.03
C VAL A 163 0.69 -23.98 -8.61
N PHE A 164 -0.18 -23.48 -9.49
CA PHE A 164 -1.16 -24.31 -10.19
C PHE A 164 -0.52 -25.42 -11.03
N ALA A 165 0.58 -25.10 -11.73
CA ALA A 165 1.30 -26.09 -12.53
C ALA A 165 1.96 -27.16 -11.64
N VAL A 166 2.58 -26.76 -10.52
CA VAL A 166 3.11 -27.71 -9.52
C VAL A 166 2.00 -28.60 -8.98
N SER A 167 0.85 -28.02 -8.58
CA SER A 167 -0.31 -28.79 -8.11
C SER A 167 -0.74 -29.86 -9.11
N ARG A 168 -0.79 -29.51 -10.40
CA ARG A 168 -1.15 -30.44 -11.46
C ARG A 168 -0.15 -31.56 -11.65
N LEU A 169 1.17 -31.22 -11.61
CA LEU A 169 2.23 -32.23 -11.74
C LEU A 169 2.22 -33.20 -10.57
N LEU A 170 2.08 -32.70 -9.34
CA LEU A 170 2.02 -33.55 -8.15
C LEU A 170 0.76 -34.42 -8.15
N LYS A 171 -0.40 -33.90 -8.57
CA LYS A 171 -1.64 -34.66 -8.72
C LYS A 171 -1.47 -35.80 -9.72
N ASN A 172 -0.86 -35.56 -10.87
CA ASN A 172 -0.59 -36.61 -11.86
C ASN A 172 0.29 -37.73 -11.25
N LYS A 173 1.35 -37.36 -10.49
CA LYS A 173 2.21 -38.33 -9.82
C LYS A 173 1.45 -39.16 -8.78
N LEU A 174 0.54 -38.55 -8.02
CA LEU A 174 -0.32 -39.28 -7.07
C LEU A 174 -1.27 -40.26 -7.79
N GLU A 175 -1.85 -39.86 -8.94
CA GLU A 175 -2.67 -40.70 -9.78
C GLU A 175 -1.86 -41.90 -10.36
N GLU A 176 -0.60 -41.66 -10.72
CA GLU A 176 0.35 -42.67 -11.17
C GLU A 176 0.93 -43.53 -10.03
N LYS A 177 0.53 -43.29 -8.77
CA LYS A 177 1.02 -43.94 -7.54
C LYS A 177 2.54 -43.75 -7.32
N ILE A 178 3.10 -42.66 -7.80
CA ILE A 178 4.51 -42.32 -7.53
C ILE A 178 4.56 -41.70 -6.12
N PRO A 179 5.37 -42.21 -5.20
CA PRO A 179 5.41 -41.67 -3.84
C PRO A 179 6.00 -40.27 -3.82
N LEU A 180 5.36 -39.37 -3.08
CA LEU A 180 5.85 -38.02 -2.77
C LEU A 180 6.51 -38.08 -1.37
N ASP A 181 7.72 -38.57 -1.34
CA ASP A 181 8.52 -38.81 -0.16
C ASP A 181 9.60 -37.74 0.05
N GLU A 182 10.51 -37.96 1.01
CA GLU A 182 11.63 -37.07 1.34
C GLU A 182 12.63 -36.88 0.20
N LYS A 183 12.55 -37.66 -0.86
CA LYS A 183 13.36 -37.52 -2.08
C LYS A 183 12.73 -36.54 -3.09
N THR A 184 11.56 -36.00 -2.79
CA THR A 184 10.88 -35.00 -3.60
C THR A 184 10.94 -33.66 -2.90
N VAL A 185 11.46 -32.62 -3.58
CA VAL A 185 11.58 -31.27 -3.01
C VAL A 185 10.90 -30.21 -3.87
N ILE A 186 10.21 -29.29 -3.21
CA ILE A 186 9.79 -28.00 -3.77
C ILE A 186 10.67 -26.93 -3.14
N VAL A 187 11.42 -26.23 -3.95
CA VAL A 187 12.32 -25.17 -3.52
C VAL A 187 11.65 -23.82 -3.76
N LEU A 188 11.60 -23.01 -2.72
CA LEU A 188 11.03 -21.67 -2.72
C LEU A 188 12.13 -20.62 -2.51
N PRO A 189 12.72 -20.06 -3.56
CA PRO A 189 13.66 -18.94 -3.45
C PRO A 189 12.98 -17.68 -2.90
N ALA A 190 11.70 -17.46 -3.26
CA ALA A 190 10.87 -16.38 -2.74
C ALA A 190 9.88 -16.92 -1.70
N VAL A 191 10.01 -16.47 -0.46
CA VAL A 191 9.15 -16.93 0.66
C VAL A 191 7.66 -16.56 0.44
N GLU A 192 7.39 -15.55 -0.36
CA GLU A 192 6.04 -15.10 -0.72
C GLU A 192 5.21 -16.18 -1.39
N THR A 193 5.85 -17.10 -2.08
CA THR A 193 5.19 -18.21 -2.79
C THR A 193 4.72 -19.31 -1.84
N LEU A 194 5.17 -19.30 -0.58
CA LEU A 194 4.78 -20.31 0.42
C LEU A 194 3.26 -20.36 0.65
N PHE A 195 2.61 -19.21 0.89
CA PHE A 195 1.18 -19.22 1.18
C PHE A 195 0.31 -19.64 -0.02
N PRO A 196 0.54 -19.16 -1.26
CA PRO A 196 -0.09 -19.74 -2.42
C PRO A 196 0.08 -21.27 -2.53
N LEU A 197 1.29 -21.77 -2.28
CA LEU A 197 1.58 -23.19 -2.29
C LEU A 197 0.81 -23.94 -1.18
N PHE A 198 0.82 -23.39 0.04
CA PHE A 198 0.14 -23.94 1.20
C PHE A 198 -1.36 -24.08 0.97
N HIS A 199 -2.00 -23.09 0.35
CA HIS A 199 -3.44 -23.12 0.11
C HIS A 199 -3.87 -23.93 -1.12
N GLN A 200 -3.04 -23.99 -2.17
CA GLN A 200 -3.44 -24.60 -3.44
C GLN A 200 -2.88 -26.02 -3.65
N THR A 201 -1.69 -26.30 -3.13
CA THR A 201 -0.96 -27.53 -3.45
C THR A 201 -0.90 -28.52 -2.28
N LEU A 202 -0.49 -28.03 -1.11
CA LEU A 202 -0.25 -28.91 0.04
C LEU A 202 -1.50 -29.63 0.56
N PRO A 203 -2.73 -29.07 0.49
CA PRO A 203 -3.93 -29.80 0.86
C PRO A 203 -4.19 -31.06 0.03
N LEU A 204 -3.63 -31.15 -1.20
CA LEU A 204 -3.74 -32.34 -2.04
C LEU A 204 -2.91 -33.53 -1.49
N ILE A 205 -1.90 -33.25 -0.69
CA ILE A 205 -0.93 -34.23 -0.19
C ILE A 205 -1.33 -34.72 1.21
N GLY A 206 -1.98 -33.86 2.00
CA GLY A 206 -2.32 -34.12 3.41
C GLY A 206 -1.21 -33.68 4.38
N GLU A 207 -1.61 -33.13 5.52
CA GLU A 207 -0.72 -32.44 6.46
C GLU A 207 0.45 -33.28 7.00
N GLU A 208 0.25 -34.59 7.12
CA GLU A 208 1.28 -35.50 7.65
C GLU A 208 2.32 -35.94 6.59
N ASN A 209 2.14 -35.62 5.33
CA ASN A 209 2.90 -36.11 4.21
C ASN A 209 3.82 -35.07 3.57
N TYR A 210 3.98 -33.91 4.20
CA TYR A 210 4.97 -32.92 3.78
C TYR A 210 5.68 -32.29 4.98
N ASN A 211 6.84 -31.75 4.73
CA ASN A 211 7.62 -30.97 5.68
C ASN A 211 7.90 -29.57 5.11
N ILE A 212 7.75 -28.53 5.90
CA ILE A 212 8.14 -27.17 5.54
C ILE A 212 9.33 -26.79 6.42
N SER A 213 10.49 -26.54 5.81
CA SER A 213 11.67 -26.05 6.51
C SER A 213 12.20 -24.82 5.77
N LEU A 214 11.66 -23.67 6.14
CA LEU A 214 12.14 -22.36 5.73
C LEU A 214 11.75 -21.34 6.81
N GLY A 215 12.58 -20.31 6.96
CA GLY A 215 12.28 -19.23 7.88
C GLY A 215 11.28 -18.25 7.28
N TYR A 216 10.14 -18.01 7.96
CA TYR A 216 9.21 -16.96 7.53
C TYR A 216 9.60 -15.62 8.17
N PRO A 217 9.86 -14.56 7.38
CA PRO A 217 10.30 -13.26 7.91
C PRO A 217 9.25 -12.64 8.81
N LEU A 218 9.61 -12.23 10.02
CA LEU A 218 8.66 -11.62 10.97
C LEU A 218 8.04 -10.33 10.45
N HIS A 219 8.76 -9.56 9.64
CA HIS A 219 8.25 -8.32 9.05
C HIS A 219 7.14 -8.53 8.00
N ARG A 220 6.81 -9.78 7.65
CA ARG A 220 5.70 -10.14 6.76
C ARG A 220 4.49 -10.70 7.49
N THR A 221 4.57 -10.81 8.81
CA THR A 221 3.47 -11.35 9.62
C THR A 221 2.37 -10.32 9.85
N PRO A 222 1.12 -10.74 10.11
CA PRO A 222 0.05 -9.83 10.51
C PRO A 222 0.37 -9.03 11.77
N VAL A 223 1.15 -9.59 12.71
CA VAL A 223 1.62 -8.90 13.91
C VAL A 223 2.46 -7.68 13.55
N TYR A 224 3.39 -7.85 12.60
CA TYR A 224 4.17 -6.72 12.11
C TYR A 224 3.29 -5.67 11.42
N GLY A 225 2.34 -6.10 10.59
CA GLY A 225 1.38 -5.20 9.93
C GLY A 225 0.62 -4.34 10.95
N PHE A 226 0.18 -4.94 12.06
CA PHE A 226 -0.47 -4.22 13.14
C PHE A 226 0.44 -3.15 13.76
N PHE A 227 1.66 -3.52 14.16
CA PHE A 227 2.61 -2.56 14.73
C PHE A 227 3.03 -1.49 13.70
N ASN A 228 3.17 -1.86 12.44
CA ASN A 228 3.51 -0.88 11.40
C ASN A 228 2.41 0.17 11.26
N ASN A 229 1.13 -0.23 11.23
CA ASN A 229 0.02 0.72 11.19
C ASN A 229 -0.03 1.61 12.45
N LEU A 230 0.23 1.06 13.62
CA LEU A 230 0.31 1.86 14.86
C LEU A 230 1.49 2.84 14.82
N MET A 231 2.65 2.42 14.33
CA MET A 231 3.84 3.28 14.19
C MET A 231 3.63 4.39 13.17
N GLU A 232 3.00 4.11 12.01
CA GLU A 232 2.68 5.13 11.02
C GLU A 232 1.68 6.14 11.59
N LEU A 233 0.64 5.67 12.28
CA LEU A 233 -0.32 6.54 12.95
C LEU A 233 0.38 7.52 13.92
N ILE A 234 1.22 7.02 14.82
CA ILE A 234 1.95 7.87 15.78
C ILE A 234 2.93 8.81 15.05
N ALA A 235 3.58 8.34 13.99
CA ALA A 235 4.53 9.14 13.23
C ALA A 235 3.89 10.27 12.40
N SER A 236 2.61 10.13 12.04
CA SER A 236 1.84 11.12 11.26
C SER A 236 1.01 12.06 12.12
N MET A 237 0.97 11.89 13.45
CA MET A 237 0.25 12.81 14.34
C MET A 237 0.81 14.23 14.27
N ASP A 238 -0.10 15.20 14.38
CA ASP A 238 0.21 16.63 14.50
C ASP A 238 -0.26 17.09 15.90
N ASP A 239 0.65 17.22 16.82
CA ASP A 239 0.42 17.38 18.26
C ASP A 239 -0.46 16.23 18.82
N ASP A 240 -1.69 16.53 19.25
CA ASP A 240 -2.68 15.57 19.78
C ASP A 240 -3.70 15.10 18.72
N ARG A 241 -3.53 15.50 17.46
CA ARG A 241 -4.43 15.19 16.35
C ARG A 241 -3.91 14.02 15.53
N VAL A 242 -4.74 13.03 15.34
CA VAL A 242 -4.45 11.86 14.49
C VAL A 242 -4.73 12.19 13.02
N TYR A 243 -3.86 11.74 12.13
CA TYR A 243 -4.11 11.79 10.69
C TYR A 243 -5.13 10.72 10.33
N THR A 244 -6.29 11.14 9.83
CA THR A 244 -7.46 10.27 9.60
C THR A 244 -7.16 9.02 8.78
N PRO A 245 -6.40 9.05 7.67
CA PRO A 245 -6.06 7.86 6.91
C PRO A 245 -5.32 6.80 7.73
N ASP A 246 -4.29 7.20 8.48
CA ASP A 246 -3.50 6.25 9.28
C ASP A 246 -4.29 5.74 10.49
N TYR A 247 -5.12 6.58 11.08
CA TYR A 247 -6.05 6.16 12.13
C TYR A 247 -7.01 5.09 11.62
N LEU A 248 -7.60 5.26 10.43
CA LEU A 248 -8.48 4.26 9.83
C LEU A 248 -7.73 2.98 9.44
N ASN A 249 -6.51 3.09 8.92
CA ASN A 249 -5.67 1.92 8.64
C ASN A 249 -5.39 1.11 9.92
N PHE A 250 -5.16 1.79 11.04
CA PHE A 250 -4.99 1.14 12.35
C PHE A 250 -6.29 0.49 12.86
N LEU A 251 -7.43 1.22 12.84
CA LEU A 251 -8.70 0.69 13.31
C LEU A 251 -9.19 -0.52 12.51
N LEU A 252 -9.05 -0.45 11.18
CA LEU A 252 -9.53 -1.49 10.27
C LEU A 252 -8.59 -2.69 10.15
N HIS A 253 -7.44 -2.63 10.79
CA HIS A 253 -6.55 -3.79 10.85
C HIS A 253 -7.26 -4.99 11.50
N PRO A 254 -7.11 -6.23 10.99
CA PRO A 254 -7.81 -7.40 11.52
C PRO A 254 -7.67 -7.59 13.04
N TYR A 255 -6.55 -7.25 13.61
CA TYR A 255 -6.32 -7.38 15.05
C TYR A 255 -7.09 -6.33 15.88
N THR A 256 -7.22 -5.11 15.37
CA THR A 256 -7.94 -4.04 16.06
C THR A 256 -9.45 -4.18 15.89
N LYS A 257 -9.93 -4.38 14.65
CA LYS A 257 -11.38 -4.45 14.38
C LYS A 257 -12.08 -5.68 14.94
N ASN A 258 -11.32 -6.68 15.36
CA ASN A 258 -11.87 -7.90 15.94
C ASN A 258 -11.66 -7.98 17.48
N LEU A 259 -11.40 -6.87 18.15
CA LEU A 259 -11.43 -6.81 19.61
C LEU A 259 -12.83 -7.11 20.13
N TYR A 260 -12.91 -7.78 21.28
CA TYR A 260 -14.20 -8.12 21.89
C TYR A 260 -14.78 -6.91 22.64
N CYS A 261 -16.02 -6.56 22.30
CA CYS A 261 -16.88 -5.67 23.06
C CYS A 261 -18.01 -6.50 23.65
N ASP A 262 -18.06 -6.62 24.97
CA ASP A 262 -19.03 -7.46 25.68
C ASP A 262 -19.15 -8.89 25.11
N GLY A 263 -17.98 -9.51 24.88
CA GLY A 263 -17.87 -10.87 24.34
C GLY A 263 -18.09 -11.02 22.83
N SER A 264 -18.43 -9.95 22.10
CA SER A 264 -18.65 -9.96 20.66
C SER A 264 -17.66 -9.11 19.88
N ALA A 265 -16.97 -9.69 18.90
CA ALA A 265 -16.13 -8.96 17.96
C ALA A 265 -16.96 -8.25 16.86
N GLU A 266 -18.18 -8.68 16.64
CA GLU A 266 -19.07 -8.09 15.63
C GLU A 266 -19.43 -6.65 15.99
N THR A 267 -19.66 -6.37 17.27
CA THR A 267 -19.94 -5.03 17.78
C THR A 267 -18.80 -4.05 17.42
N THR A 268 -17.55 -4.46 17.63
CA THR A 268 -16.38 -3.63 17.29
C THR A 268 -16.24 -3.44 15.79
N ARG A 269 -16.51 -4.47 14.97
CA ARG A 269 -16.51 -4.34 13.50
C ARG A 269 -17.54 -3.32 13.01
N ILE A 270 -18.78 -3.40 13.52
CA ILE A 270 -19.86 -2.46 13.18
C ILE A 270 -19.47 -1.04 13.61
N MET A 271 -18.93 -0.88 14.82
CA MET A 271 -18.45 0.40 15.32
C MET A 271 -17.37 0.99 14.41
N PHE A 272 -16.32 0.24 14.07
CA PHE A 272 -15.22 0.76 13.27
C PHE A 272 -15.59 1.04 11.82
N HIS A 273 -16.43 0.21 11.19
CA HIS A 273 -16.97 0.53 9.86
C HIS A 273 -17.91 1.74 9.88
N THR A 274 -18.58 2.01 11.00
CA THR A 274 -19.39 3.23 11.14
C THR A 274 -18.51 4.47 11.31
N ILE A 275 -17.40 4.36 12.06
CA ILE A 275 -16.38 5.40 12.15
C ILE A 275 -15.77 5.65 10.75
N GLU A 276 -15.36 4.59 10.04
CA GLU A 276 -14.87 4.68 8.67
C GLU A 276 -15.86 5.46 7.77
N GLU A 277 -17.12 5.03 7.74
CA GLU A 277 -18.15 5.67 6.93
C GLU A 277 -18.34 7.15 7.26
N LYS A 278 -18.30 7.51 8.54
CA LYS A 278 -18.45 8.90 8.98
C LYS A 278 -17.27 9.76 8.62
N LEU A 279 -16.04 9.27 8.89
CA LEU A 279 -14.82 10.02 8.64
C LEU A 279 -14.52 10.15 7.15
N THR A 280 -14.83 9.13 6.35
CA THR A 280 -14.68 9.19 4.89
C THR A 280 -15.70 10.11 4.23
N LYS A 281 -16.92 10.22 4.77
CA LYS A 281 -17.89 11.20 4.29
C LYS A 281 -17.47 12.66 4.56
N SER A 282 -16.68 12.88 5.62
CA SER A 282 -16.11 14.17 5.96
C SER A 282 -14.75 14.38 5.30
N ARG A 283 -14.65 14.17 3.98
CA ARG A 283 -13.42 14.15 3.17
C ARG A 283 -12.45 15.31 3.38
N THR A 284 -12.94 16.43 3.90
CA THR A 284 -12.19 17.67 4.09
C THR A 284 -11.44 17.74 5.42
N ARG A 285 -11.73 16.84 6.38
CA ARG A 285 -11.13 16.90 7.72
C ARG A 285 -10.10 15.77 7.91
N ASN A 286 -8.85 16.05 7.57
CA ASN A 286 -7.77 15.06 7.61
C ASN A 286 -7.17 14.88 9.01
N PHE A 287 -7.38 15.79 9.95
CA PHE A 287 -6.86 15.73 11.31
C PHE A 287 -7.98 15.89 12.34
N LEU A 288 -7.97 15.01 13.36
CA LEU A 288 -8.95 14.97 14.44
C LEU A 288 -8.27 14.62 15.75
N THR A 289 -8.74 15.15 16.87
CA THR A 289 -8.32 14.63 18.17
C THR A 289 -9.06 13.34 18.52
N LEU A 290 -8.45 12.48 19.31
CA LEU A 290 -9.14 11.27 19.80
C LEU A 290 -10.38 11.62 20.61
N SER A 291 -10.34 12.73 21.38
CA SER A 291 -11.46 13.22 22.18
C SER A 291 -12.67 13.62 21.31
N GLU A 292 -12.43 14.21 20.12
CA GLU A 292 -13.53 14.56 19.20
C GLU A 292 -14.22 13.30 18.66
N ILE A 293 -13.45 12.22 18.42
CA ILE A 293 -14.01 10.95 17.96
C ILE A 293 -14.76 10.25 19.09
N GLU A 294 -14.15 10.21 20.28
CA GLU A 294 -14.72 9.59 21.48
C GLU A 294 -15.97 10.30 22.01
N GLY A 295 -16.06 11.62 21.85
CA GLY A 295 -17.17 12.44 22.33
C GLY A 295 -18.31 12.65 21.32
N ASP A 296 -18.27 11.99 20.18
CA ASP A 296 -19.25 12.21 19.10
C ASP A 296 -20.55 11.41 19.35
N GLU A 297 -21.52 12.03 20.00
CA GLU A 297 -22.83 11.42 20.28
C GLU A 297 -23.56 10.94 19.00
N GLY A 298 -23.44 11.69 17.90
CA GLY A 298 -24.07 11.32 16.63
C GLY A 298 -23.48 10.03 16.04
N LEU A 299 -22.21 9.75 16.31
CA LEU A 299 -21.56 8.50 15.94
C LEU A 299 -22.19 7.31 16.66
N TYR A 300 -22.34 7.40 17.98
CA TYR A 300 -22.86 6.29 18.78
C TYR A 300 -24.34 6.01 18.48
N LYS A 301 -25.15 7.05 18.23
CA LYS A 301 -26.55 6.86 17.77
C LYS A 301 -26.62 6.08 16.45
N ASN A 302 -25.76 6.40 15.50
CA ASN A 302 -25.68 5.66 14.22
C ASN A 302 -25.21 4.21 14.41
N ILE A 303 -24.29 3.96 15.35
CA ILE A 303 -23.83 2.61 15.68
C ILE A 303 -24.99 1.82 16.32
N MET A 304 -25.70 2.40 17.28
CA MET A 304 -26.85 1.78 17.92
C MET A 304 -27.97 1.43 16.93
N GLU A 305 -28.26 2.32 15.97
CA GLU A 305 -29.23 2.07 14.91
C GLU A 305 -28.84 0.85 14.06
N LYS A 306 -27.55 0.67 13.78
CA LYS A 306 -27.07 -0.51 13.05
C LYS A 306 -27.08 -1.78 13.90
N LEU A 307 -26.78 -1.65 15.21
CA LEU A 307 -26.81 -2.76 16.16
C LEU A 307 -28.24 -3.19 16.55
N SER A 308 -29.24 -2.31 16.43
CA SER A 308 -30.66 -2.63 16.74
C SER A 308 -31.21 -3.78 15.91
N LYS A 309 -30.54 -4.15 14.82
CA LYS A 309 -30.84 -5.34 14.01
C LYS A 309 -30.27 -6.65 14.59
N THR A 310 -29.40 -6.56 15.59
CA THR A 310 -28.79 -7.66 16.33
C THR A 310 -29.21 -7.53 17.78
N GLU A 311 -29.69 -8.61 18.39
CA GLU A 311 -30.08 -8.62 19.81
C GLU A 311 -28.86 -8.50 20.73
N THR A 312 -28.28 -7.32 20.82
CA THR A 312 -27.14 -7.02 21.71
C THR A 312 -27.59 -6.13 22.84
N GLY A 313 -27.26 -6.48 24.09
CA GLY A 313 -27.49 -5.65 25.27
C GLY A 313 -26.53 -4.46 25.43
N VAL A 314 -25.84 -4.05 24.34
CA VAL A 314 -24.82 -2.99 24.33
C VAL A 314 -25.51 -1.61 24.37
N THR A 315 -24.97 -0.70 25.19
CA THR A 315 -25.44 0.71 25.31
C THR A 315 -24.40 1.67 24.68
N GLU A 316 -24.81 2.92 24.45
CA GLU A 316 -23.90 3.98 23.94
C GLU A 316 -22.69 4.16 24.88
N ASP A 317 -22.89 4.12 26.20
CA ASP A 317 -21.82 4.25 27.19
C ASP A 317 -20.81 3.10 27.11
N ILE A 318 -21.27 1.87 26.88
CA ILE A 318 -20.40 0.70 26.69
C ILE A 318 -19.54 0.89 25.43
N LEU A 319 -20.12 1.35 24.34
CA LEU A 319 -19.39 1.61 23.08
C LEU A 319 -18.35 2.71 23.25
N MET A 320 -18.72 3.81 23.92
CA MET A 320 -17.80 4.91 24.20
C MET A 320 -16.63 4.44 25.08
N GLN A 321 -16.93 3.71 26.15
CA GLN A 321 -15.90 3.18 27.05
C GLN A 321 -15.02 2.16 26.33
N HIS A 322 -15.58 1.33 25.46
CA HIS A 322 -14.82 0.38 24.65
C HIS A 322 -13.84 1.08 23.73
N LEU A 323 -14.26 2.11 22.98
CA LEU A 323 -13.38 2.90 22.11
C LEU A 323 -12.25 3.56 22.91
N LYS A 324 -12.57 4.20 24.04
CA LYS A 324 -11.58 4.80 24.95
C LYS A 324 -10.58 3.78 25.46
N THR A 325 -11.05 2.59 25.83
CA THR A 325 -10.17 1.49 26.30
C THR A 325 -9.19 1.04 25.22
N ILE A 326 -9.66 0.96 23.96
CA ILE A 326 -8.78 0.64 22.81
C ILE A 326 -7.72 1.73 22.64
N HIS A 327 -8.10 3.00 22.61
CA HIS A 327 -7.15 4.11 22.47
C HIS A 327 -6.13 4.12 23.62
N GLN A 328 -6.58 3.94 24.86
CA GLN A 328 -5.71 3.92 26.04
C GLN A 328 -4.68 2.79 26.00
N ASN A 329 -5.10 1.56 25.61
CA ASN A 329 -4.22 0.40 25.60
C ASN A 329 -3.36 0.29 24.34
N THR A 330 -3.56 1.16 23.35
CA THR A 330 -2.81 1.14 22.10
C THR A 330 -2.16 2.50 21.80
N ILE A 331 -2.90 3.47 21.26
CA ILE A 331 -2.37 4.75 20.81
C ILE A 331 -1.73 5.55 21.93
N ASN A 332 -2.45 5.78 23.05
CA ASN A 332 -1.96 6.59 24.16
C ASN A 332 -0.76 5.94 24.85
N LYS A 333 -0.74 4.61 24.93
CA LYS A 333 0.39 3.86 25.50
C LYS A 333 1.64 3.96 24.62
N PHE A 334 1.47 4.07 23.30
CA PHE A 334 2.54 4.04 22.31
C PHE A 334 3.02 5.44 21.89
N PHE A 335 2.44 6.49 22.45
CA PHE A 335 2.72 7.87 22.06
C PHE A 335 4.13 8.35 22.44
N SER A 336 4.69 7.90 23.57
CA SER A 336 6.01 8.31 24.04
C SER A 336 6.76 7.20 24.76
N PHE A 337 8.09 7.27 24.71
CA PHE A 337 8.96 6.27 25.34
C PHE A 337 10.05 6.93 26.16
N GLN A 338 10.36 6.34 27.32
CA GLN A 338 11.46 6.80 28.18
C GLN A 338 12.82 6.38 27.62
N ASN A 339 12.92 5.15 27.12
CA ASN A 339 14.10 4.54 26.54
C ASN A 339 13.70 3.33 25.66
N VAL A 340 14.69 2.62 25.12
CA VAL A 340 14.48 1.43 24.27
C VAL A 340 13.79 0.29 25.05
N GLN A 341 14.08 0.11 26.33
CA GLN A 341 13.42 -0.88 27.17
C GLN A 341 11.93 -0.59 27.33
N ASP A 342 11.57 0.65 27.64
CA ASP A 342 10.17 1.09 27.79
C ASP A 342 9.39 0.88 26.48
N PHE A 343 10.00 1.20 25.35
CA PHE A 343 9.43 0.92 24.01
C PHE A 343 9.12 -0.58 23.83
N ALA A 344 10.08 -1.45 24.15
CA ALA A 344 9.91 -2.88 23.98
C ALA A 344 8.84 -3.45 24.93
N ILE A 345 8.83 -3.01 26.20
CA ILE A 345 7.84 -3.46 27.20
C ILE A 345 6.43 -3.02 26.78
N LYS A 346 6.24 -1.75 26.40
CA LYS A 346 4.93 -1.25 25.92
C LYS A 346 4.46 -2.00 24.69
N SER A 347 5.38 -2.34 23.78
CA SER A 347 5.04 -3.16 22.61
C SER A 347 4.56 -4.56 23.00
N ILE A 348 5.21 -5.22 23.98
CA ILE A 348 4.79 -6.53 24.49
C ILE A 348 3.41 -6.42 25.15
N GLU A 349 3.18 -5.40 25.98
CA GLU A 349 1.89 -5.18 26.66
C GLU A 349 0.74 -4.97 25.66
N ILE A 350 0.97 -4.19 24.59
CA ILE A 350 -0.02 -4.00 23.53
C ILE A 350 -0.31 -5.34 22.83
N LEU A 351 0.72 -6.13 22.54
CA LEU A 351 0.55 -7.43 21.90
C LEU A 351 -0.26 -8.38 22.78
N ILE A 352 0.02 -8.44 24.07
CA ILE A 352 -0.73 -9.23 25.04
C ILE A 352 -2.20 -8.77 25.09
N TYR A 353 -2.45 -7.45 25.12
CA TYR A 353 -3.80 -6.91 25.09
C TYR A 353 -4.57 -7.36 23.83
N ILE A 354 -3.97 -7.24 22.66
CA ILE A 354 -4.59 -7.64 21.40
C ILE A 354 -4.93 -9.14 21.40
N PHE A 355 -3.98 -9.99 21.76
CA PHE A 355 -4.20 -11.44 21.74
C PHE A 355 -5.16 -11.94 22.83
N SER A 356 -5.20 -11.30 23.99
CA SER A 356 -6.15 -11.66 25.06
C SER A 356 -7.58 -11.15 24.82
N SER A 357 -7.74 -10.10 24.02
CA SER A 357 -9.00 -9.36 23.89
C SER A 357 -9.60 -9.40 22.49
N SER A 358 -9.06 -10.21 21.55
CA SER A 358 -9.55 -10.27 20.17
C SER A 358 -9.59 -11.69 19.62
N THR A 359 -10.13 -11.84 18.41
CA THR A 359 -10.10 -13.11 17.66
C THR A 359 -8.74 -13.43 17.03
N ALA A 360 -7.70 -12.66 17.30
CA ALA A 360 -6.37 -12.84 16.70
C ALA A 360 -5.79 -14.24 16.95
N PHE A 361 -6.07 -14.83 18.12
CA PHE A 361 -5.61 -16.17 18.50
C PHE A 361 -6.24 -17.31 17.68
N LEU A 362 -7.33 -17.05 16.95
CA LEU A 362 -7.98 -18.08 16.11
C LEU A 362 -7.23 -18.36 14.80
N HIS A 363 -6.28 -17.51 14.43
CA HIS A 363 -5.46 -17.76 13.25
C HIS A 363 -4.49 -18.90 13.52
N PRO A 364 -4.34 -19.90 12.62
CA PRO A 364 -3.51 -21.10 12.87
C PRO A 364 -2.06 -20.81 13.24
N LEU A 365 -1.48 -19.74 12.68
CA LEU A 365 -0.10 -19.31 12.93
C LEU A 365 0.02 -18.17 13.95
N SER A 366 -1.06 -17.85 14.67
CA SER A 366 -1.05 -16.73 15.63
C SER A 366 -0.06 -16.95 16.76
N TYR A 367 -0.05 -18.13 17.34
CA TYR A 367 0.84 -18.48 18.45
C TYR A 367 2.33 -18.42 18.07
N PRO A 368 2.80 -19.12 17.01
CA PRO A 368 4.19 -19.03 16.57
C PRO A 368 4.62 -17.59 16.21
N PHE A 369 3.75 -16.83 15.55
CA PHE A 369 4.06 -15.43 15.21
C PHE A 369 4.19 -14.54 16.44
N SER A 370 3.25 -14.63 17.39
CA SER A 370 3.29 -13.82 18.62
C SER A 370 4.44 -14.19 19.51
N GLU A 371 4.75 -15.48 19.65
CA GLU A 371 5.88 -15.97 20.44
C GLU A 371 7.22 -15.44 19.90
N ALA A 372 7.48 -15.61 18.60
CA ALA A 372 8.68 -15.09 17.97
C ALA A 372 8.80 -13.56 18.06
N PHE A 373 7.66 -12.86 18.02
CA PHE A 373 7.60 -11.41 18.20
C PHE A 373 7.95 -11.00 19.62
N ILE A 374 7.36 -11.64 20.64
CA ILE A 374 7.64 -11.38 22.07
C ILE A 374 9.10 -11.67 22.36
N GLN A 375 9.66 -12.79 21.90
CA GLN A 375 11.07 -13.12 22.06
C GLN A 375 12.00 -12.06 21.44
N SER A 376 11.62 -11.54 20.25
CA SER A 376 12.38 -10.47 19.60
C SER A 376 12.33 -9.16 20.38
N LEU A 377 11.15 -8.77 20.92
CA LEU A 377 11.00 -7.59 21.76
C LEU A 377 11.69 -7.74 23.11
N ASP A 378 11.63 -8.92 23.71
CA ASP A 378 12.35 -9.24 24.95
C ASP A 378 13.87 -9.11 24.76
N THR A 379 14.38 -9.58 23.63
CA THR A 379 15.79 -9.38 23.27
C THR A 379 16.15 -7.89 23.16
N ILE A 380 15.32 -7.08 22.55
CA ILE A 380 15.52 -5.63 22.50
C ILE A 380 15.52 -5.04 23.92
N SER A 381 14.59 -5.45 24.78
CA SER A 381 14.44 -4.95 26.15
C SER A 381 15.65 -5.24 27.05
N LYS A 382 16.38 -6.34 26.76
CA LYS A 382 17.56 -6.79 27.52
C LYS A 382 18.87 -6.43 26.84
N SER A 383 18.83 -5.82 25.65
CA SER A 383 20.01 -5.46 24.88
C SER A 383 20.85 -4.39 25.58
N LEU A 384 22.08 -4.22 25.11
CA LEU A 384 22.95 -3.10 25.54
C LEU A 384 22.36 -1.72 25.21
N MET A 385 21.35 -1.65 24.37
CA MET A 385 20.66 -0.41 24.01
C MET A 385 19.49 -0.09 24.93
N LYS A 386 19.15 -0.91 25.92
CA LYS A 386 17.96 -0.79 26.78
C LYS A 386 17.77 0.61 27.36
N ASP A 387 18.86 1.23 27.83
CA ASP A 387 18.88 2.54 28.50
C ASP A 387 19.00 3.71 27.52
N ILE A 388 19.19 3.46 26.21
CA ILE A 388 19.30 4.50 25.19
C ILE A 388 17.96 5.22 25.04
N ARG A 389 18.02 6.55 25.11
CA ARG A 389 16.90 7.43 24.83
C ARG A 389 17.10 8.10 23.48
N PHE A 390 16.16 7.88 22.57
CA PHE A 390 16.06 8.67 21.33
C PHE A 390 15.23 9.93 21.58
N THR A 391 15.57 11.00 20.89
CA THR A 391 14.83 12.27 20.92
C THR A 391 13.57 12.21 20.07
N GLU A 392 13.65 11.48 18.95
CA GLU A 392 12.53 11.32 18.02
C GLU A 392 11.89 9.94 18.19
N THR A 393 10.57 9.90 18.32
CA THR A 393 9.79 8.65 18.38
C THR A 393 10.05 7.75 17.18
N ARG A 394 10.24 8.35 15.99
CA ARG A 394 10.56 7.62 14.75
C ARG A 394 11.85 6.81 14.82
N SER A 395 12.78 7.18 15.67
CA SER A 395 14.05 6.45 15.82
C SER A 395 13.85 5.09 16.49
N TYR A 396 12.93 4.98 17.46
CA TYR A 396 12.51 3.68 18.03
C TYR A 396 11.90 2.78 16.96
N PHE A 397 11.06 3.35 16.08
CA PHE A 397 10.44 2.61 14.98
C PHE A 397 11.47 2.12 13.95
N THR A 398 12.48 2.93 13.68
CA THR A 398 13.59 2.57 12.79
C THR A 398 14.43 1.42 13.37
N LEU A 399 14.74 1.47 14.67
CA LEU A 399 15.40 0.38 15.39
C LEU A 399 14.60 -0.92 15.27
N PHE A 400 13.32 -0.87 15.59
CA PHE A 400 12.43 -2.01 15.53
C PHE A 400 12.37 -2.63 14.13
N ARG A 401 12.10 -1.82 13.11
CA ARG A 401 12.02 -2.29 11.72
C ARG A 401 13.33 -2.94 11.24
N LYS A 402 14.47 -2.33 11.55
CA LYS A 402 15.79 -2.88 11.19
C LYS A 402 16.09 -4.19 11.90
N TYR A 403 15.74 -4.28 13.17
CA TYR A 403 15.95 -5.51 13.92
C TYR A 403 15.05 -6.64 13.41
N LEU A 404 13.74 -6.40 13.27
CA LEU A 404 12.80 -7.42 12.81
C LEU A 404 13.04 -7.87 11.36
N ALA A 405 13.63 -7.02 10.52
CA ALA A 405 14.01 -7.43 9.17
C ALA A 405 15.03 -8.59 9.16
N THR A 406 15.74 -8.82 10.26
CA THR A 406 16.70 -9.91 10.43
C THR A 406 16.13 -11.12 11.18
N CYS A 407 14.88 -11.02 11.66
CA CYS A 407 14.23 -12.06 12.46
C CYS A 407 13.32 -12.92 11.58
N TYR A 408 13.38 -14.22 11.80
CA TYR A 408 12.60 -15.23 11.09
C TYR A 408 11.92 -16.15 12.10
N MET A 409 10.72 -16.56 11.77
CA MET A 409 10.03 -17.64 12.47
C MET A 409 10.28 -18.95 11.72
N PRO A 410 10.87 -19.96 12.34
CA PRO A 410 10.96 -21.28 11.74
C PRO A 410 9.59 -21.95 11.74
N PHE A 411 9.25 -22.67 10.68
CA PHE A 411 8.17 -23.64 10.73
C PHE A 411 8.63 -24.90 11.44
N GLU A 412 7.84 -25.36 12.39
CA GLU A 412 8.08 -26.67 13.03
C GLU A 412 7.63 -27.76 12.07
N GLY A 413 8.59 -28.48 11.47
CA GLY A 413 8.35 -29.57 10.58
C GLY A 413 9.02 -30.86 11.09
N THR A 414 8.65 -32.00 10.52
CA THR A 414 9.34 -33.26 10.75
C THR A 414 10.33 -33.46 9.59
N PRO A 415 11.61 -33.09 9.74
CA PRO A 415 12.58 -33.29 8.68
C PRO A 415 12.67 -34.78 8.35
N VAL A 416 12.97 -35.10 7.10
CA VAL A 416 13.13 -36.48 6.57
C VAL A 416 11.83 -37.31 6.46
N LYS A 417 10.64 -36.68 6.52
CA LYS A 417 9.40 -37.38 6.24
C LYS A 417 8.54 -36.59 5.22
N GLY A 418 8.07 -37.30 4.21
CA GLY A 418 7.17 -36.73 3.20
C GLY A 418 7.86 -35.75 2.24
N LEU A 419 7.07 -35.14 1.38
CA LEU A 419 7.54 -34.11 0.43
C LEU A 419 8.17 -32.93 1.17
N GLN A 420 9.34 -32.50 0.71
CA GLN A 420 10.10 -31.43 1.35
C GLN A 420 9.78 -30.09 0.67
N VAL A 421 9.41 -29.05 1.44
CA VAL A 421 9.27 -27.65 0.99
C VAL A 421 10.35 -26.84 1.67
N LEU A 422 11.35 -26.42 0.91
CA LEU A 422 12.60 -25.86 1.44
C LEU A 422 12.92 -24.52 0.78
N GLY A 423 13.63 -23.65 1.50
CA GLY A 423 14.34 -22.52 0.89
C GLY A 423 15.62 -23.00 0.18
N VAL A 424 16.28 -22.11 -0.57
CA VAL A 424 17.50 -22.45 -1.31
C VAL A 424 18.63 -22.88 -0.36
N LEU A 425 18.77 -22.21 0.77
CA LEU A 425 19.84 -22.51 1.73
C LEU A 425 19.61 -23.81 2.49
N GLU A 426 18.38 -24.21 2.69
CA GLU A 426 17.99 -25.45 3.38
C GLU A 426 18.22 -26.68 2.52
N THR A 427 18.41 -26.52 1.20
CA THR A 427 18.73 -27.62 0.28
C THR A 427 20.23 -27.99 0.23
N ARG A 428 21.07 -27.22 0.92
CA ARG A 428 22.55 -27.42 0.88
C ARG A 428 22.93 -28.83 1.27
N ASN A 429 23.73 -29.45 0.38
CA ASN A 429 24.26 -30.81 0.55
C ASN A 429 23.24 -31.94 0.63
N LEU A 430 21.96 -31.66 0.42
CA LEU A 430 20.92 -32.65 0.25
C LEU A 430 20.85 -33.11 -1.20
N SER A 431 20.41 -34.34 -1.42
CA SER A 431 20.18 -34.90 -2.75
C SER A 431 18.75 -35.36 -2.87
N PHE A 432 18.10 -34.97 -3.98
CA PHE A 432 16.72 -35.31 -4.25
C PHE A 432 16.59 -36.02 -5.60
N GLU A 433 15.61 -36.90 -5.72
CA GLU A 433 15.28 -37.55 -6.98
C GLU A 433 14.40 -36.66 -7.87
N ARG A 434 13.51 -35.87 -7.26
CA ARG A 434 12.59 -34.96 -7.96
C ARG A 434 12.68 -33.55 -7.37
N VAL A 435 12.99 -32.61 -8.22
CA VAL A 435 13.26 -31.21 -7.84
C VAL A 435 12.31 -30.29 -8.57
N PHE A 436 11.55 -29.49 -7.82
CA PHE A 436 10.68 -28.42 -8.32
C PHE A 436 11.21 -27.09 -7.79
N VAL A 437 11.66 -26.18 -8.63
CA VAL A 437 12.15 -24.86 -8.22
C VAL A 437 11.22 -23.79 -8.77
N LEU A 438 10.57 -23.04 -7.90
CA LEU A 438 9.71 -21.93 -8.26
C LEU A 438 10.48 -20.61 -8.28
N ASP A 439 9.89 -19.57 -8.81
CA ASP A 439 10.45 -18.22 -8.84
C ASP A 439 11.89 -18.13 -9.36
N MET A 440 12.21 -18.91 -10.39
CA MET A 440 13.51 -18.91 -11.08
C MET A 440 13.64 -17.63 -11.94
N ASN A 441 13.62 -16.48 -11.27
CA ASN A 441 13.68 -15.16 -11.86
C ASN A 441 14.97 -14.43 -11.48
N GLU A 442 15.43 -13.53 -12.32
CA GLU A 442 16.52 -12.61 -12.01
C GLU A 442 16.15 -11.80 -10.76
N GLU A 443 17.13 -11.44 -9.95
CA GLU A 443 16.98 -10.78 -8.64
C GLU A 443 16.41 -11.68 -7.51
N VAL A 444 15.86 -12.86 -7.84
CA VAL A 444 15.40 -13.86 -6.86
C VAL A 444 16.42 -14.99 -6.73
N ILE A 445 16.85 -15.55 -7.86
CA ILE A 445 17.91 -16.53 -7.94
C ILE A 445 18.73 -16.34 -9.23
N PRO A 446 19.98 -15.84 -9.14
CA PRO A 446 20.68 -15.39 -7.93
C PRO A 446 20.07 -14.11 -7.33
N GLU A 447 20.16 -13.98 -6.01
CA GLU A 447 19.76 -12.79 -5.30
C GLU A 447 20.74 -11.65 -5.55
N THR A 448 20.28 -10.52 -6.11
CA THR A 448 21.11 -9.36 -6.46
C THR A 448 20.98 -8.20 -5.47
N ARG A 449 20.69 -8.46 -4.19
CA ARG A 449 20.59 -7.40 -3.20
C ARG A 449 21.84 -6.54 -3.15
N LYS A 450 21.69 -5.23 -3.29
CA LYS A 450 22.76 -4.26 -3.06
C LYS A 450 23.19 -4.34 -1.59
N GLU A 451 24.50 -4.49 -1.35
CA GLU A 451 25.04 -4.43 0.00
C GLU A 451 24.84 -3.07 0.63
N ASP A 452 24.31 -3.06 1.84
CA ASP A 452 24.23 -1.84 2.67
C ASP A 452 25.57 -1.66 3.45
N THR A 453 26.67 -1.46 2.72
CA THR A 453 28.03 -1.30 3.24
C THR A 453 28.57 0.08 2.92
N LEU A 454 29.51 0.56 3.76
CA LEU A 454 30.29 1.77 3.49
C LEU A 454 31.50 1.47 2.59
N LEU A 455 31.84 0.20 2.36
CA LEU A 455 33.00 -0.24 1.60
C LEU A 455 32.63 -0.45 0.13
N PRO A 456 33.07 0.43 -0.80
CA PRO A 456 32.86 0.25 -2.23
C PRO A 456 33.46 -1.04 -2.77
N PHE A 457 32.93 -1.56 -3.87
CA PHE A 457 33.37 -2.82 -4.50
C PHE A 457 34.90 -2.91 -4.66
N ARG A 458 35.54 -1.88 -5.23
CA ARG A 458 36.99 -1.82 -5.41
C ARG A 458 37.78 -1.95 -4.10
N VAL A 459 37.27 -1.31 -3.03
CA VAL A 459 37.88 -1.38 -1.70
C VAL A 459 37.74 -2.79 -1.14
N ARG A 460 36.61 -3.42 -1.29
CA ARG A 460 36.38 -4.80 -0.85
C ARG A 460 37.34 -5.77 -1.56
N GLU A 461 37.49 -5.62 -2.88
CA GLU A 461 38.42 -6.41 -3.69
C GLU A 461 39.87 -6.26 -3.20
N ILE A 462 40.34 -5.03 -2.99
CA ILE A 462 41.70 -4.73 -2.50
C ILE A 462 41.92 -5.30 -1.09
N LEU A 463 40.91 -5.24 -0.22
CA LEU A 463 41.00 -5.75 1.14
C LEU A 463 40.86 -7.27 1.20
N GLY A 464 40.43 -7.94 0.13
CA GLY A 464 40.17 -9.35 0.07
C GLY A 464 38.84 -9.79 0.71
N LEU A 465 37.89 -8.86 0.83
CA LEU A 465 36.57 -9.13 1.36
C LEU A 465 35.65 -9.78 0.31
N PRO A 466 34.69 -10.60 0.70
CA PRO A 466 33.72 -11.17 -0.22
C PRO A 466 33.00 -10.10 -1.03
N THR A 467 32.77 -10.37 -2.31
CA THR A 467 32.08 -9.46 -3.25
C THR A 467 30.79 -10.08 -3.78
N TYR A 468 30.01 -9.32 -4.56
CA TYR A 468 28.85 -9.87 -5.25
C TYR A 468 29.23 -11.03 -6.21
N ILE A 469 30.45 -11.03 -6.76
CA ILE A 469 30.98 -12.12 -7.62
C ILE A 469 31.10 -13.43 -6.83
N ASP A 470 31.55 -13.35 -5.58
CA ASP A 470 31.68 -14.55 -4.73
C ASP A 470 30.30 -15.09 -4.34
N ARG A 471 29.31 -14.22 -4.17
CA ARG A 471 27.92 -14.62 -3.92
C ARG A 471 27.25 -15.25 -5.15
N ASP A 472 27.51 -14.72 -6.33
CA ASP A 472 27.03 -15.32 -7.59
C ASP A 472 27.62 -16.74 -7.75
N LYS A 473 28.93 -16.94 -7.48
CA LYS A 473 29.56 -18.25 -7.49
C LYS A 473 28.95 -19.22 -6.45
N LEU A 474 28.64 -18.69 -5.26
CA LEU A 474 27.99 -19.50 -4.21
C LEU A 474 26.56 -19.91 -4.64
N SER A 475 25.80 -18.99 -5.21
CA SER A 475 24.45 -19.28 -5.72
C SER A 475 24.48 -20.28 -6.87
N ALA A 476 25.43 -20.14 -7.77
CA ALA A 476 25.64 -21.11 -8.86
C ALA A 476 25.98 -22.50 -8.35
N TYR A 477 26.89 -22.61 -7.38
CA TYR A 477 27.23 -23.89 -6.74
C TYR A 477 25.99 -24.51 -6.07
N TYR A 478 25.21 -23.77 -5.27
CA TYR A 478 24.04 -24.36 -4.62
C TYR A 478 22.97 -24.78 -5.62
N PHE A 479 22.76 -23.97 -6.67
CA PHE A 479 21.83 -24.35 -7.72
C PHE A 479 22.27 -25.58 -8.49
N GLU A 480 23.54 -25.68 -8.87
CA GLU A 480 24.10 -26.87 -9.58
C GLU A 480 24.02 -28.12 -8.73
N THR A 481 24.43 -28.05 -7.45
CA THR A 481 24.39 -29.20 -6.53
C THR A 481 22.97 -29.66 -6.19
N LEU A 482 21.98 -28.80 -6.36
CA LEU A 482 20.55 -29.12 -6.16
C LEU A 482 20.03 -30.06 -7.27
N TRP A 483 20.31 -29.73 -8.53
CA TRP A 483 19.74 -30.46 -9.65
C TRP A 483 20.63 -31.59 -10.17
N LYS A 484 21.94 -31.51 -9.98
CA LYS A 484 22.85 -32.62 -10.29
C LYS A 484 22.52 -33.85 -9.44
N GLY A 485 22.40 -35.01 -10.06
CA GLY A 485 22.02 -36.25 -9.39
C GLY A 485 20.52 -36.43 -9.17
N ALA A 486 19.68 -35.48 -9.54
CA ALA A 486 18.24 -35.68 -9.61
C ALA A 486 17.88 -36.52 -10.87
N LYS A 487 16.75 -37.22 -10.83
CA LYS A 487 16.16 -37.89 -11.98
C LYS A 487 15.33 -36.93 -12.85
N GLU A 488 14.60 -36.06 -12.17
CA GLU A 488 13.64 -35.17 -12.78
C GLU A 488 13.70 -33.75 -12.14
N VAL A 489 13.80 -32.71 -12.96
CA VAL A 489 13.92 -31.34 -12.52
C VAL A 489 12.87 -30.47 -13.24
N HIS A 490 12.12 -29.69 -12.51
CA HIS A 490 11.10 -28.76 -12.99
C HIS A 490 11.46 -27.34 -12.54
N LEU A 491 11.75 -26.45 -13.50
CA LEU A 491 12.13 -25.06 -13.25
C LEU A 491 11.03 -24.13 -13.71
N PHE A 492 10.51 -23.33 -12.80
CA PHE A 492 9.40 -22.40 -13.05
C PHE A 492 9.90 -20.96 -13.00
N SER A 493 9.59 -20.18 -14.02
CA SER A 493 9.85 -18.74 -14.07
C SER A 493 8.60 -17.94 -14.37
N ILE A 494 8.49 -16.75 -13.81
CA ILE A 494 7.50 -15.76 -14.17
C ILE A 494 8.06 -14.98 -15.36
N ASP A 495 7.29 -14.90 -16.44
CA ASP A 495 7.65 -14.18 -17.66
C ASP A 495 6.55 -13.16 -17.98
N ASN A 496 6.79 -11.92 -17.62
CA ASN A 496 5.89 -10.78 -17.82
C ASN A 496 6.70 -9.49 -18.04
N GLU A 497 6.04 -8.35 -18.21
CA GLU A 497 6.71 -7.06 -18.45
C GLU A 497 7.64 -6.58 -17.30
N LYS A 498 7.54 -7.17 -16.11
CA LYS A 498 8.28 -6.74 -14.90
C LYS A 498 9.33 -7.72 -14.42
N LYS A 499 9.26 -8.98 -14.85
CA LYS A 499 10.15 -10.05 -14.37
C LYS A 499 10.78 -10.79 -15.52
N GLU A 500 12.07 -11.00 -15.45
CA GLU A 500 12.86 -11.80 -16.39
C GLU A 500 13.26 -13.14 -15.75
N LYS A 501 13.45 -14.16 -16.59
CA LYS A 501 13.92 -15.45 -16.13
C LYS A 501 15.37 -15.36 -15.65
N SER A 502 15.72 -16.20 -14.70
CA SER A 502 17.07 -16.30 -14.13
C SER A 502 18.13 -16.63 -15.18
N ARG A 503 19.32 -16.03 -15.05
CA ARG A 503 20.52 -16.35 -15.85
C ARG A 503 20.89 -17.84 -15.75
N PHE A 504 20.56 -18.53 -14.68
CA PHE A 504 20.81 -19.97 -14.54
C PHE A 504 19.92 -20.79 -15.48
N ILE A 505 18.67 -20.39 -15.69
CA ILE A 505 17.82 -20.98 -16.74
C ILE A 505 18.42 -20.72 -18.11
N GLU A 506 18.90 -19.50 -18.37
CA GLU A 506 19.53 -19.16 -19.68
C GLU A 506 20.76 -20.05 -19.96
N GLN A 507 21.60 -20.30 -18.96
CA GLN A 507 22.77 -21.16 -19.11
C GLN A 507 22.37 -22.61 -19.46
N LEU A 508 21.42 -23.18 -18.70
CA LEU A 508 20.91 -24.54 -18.95
C LEU A 508 20.25 -24.67 -20.34
N LEU A 509 19.49 -23.66 -20.74
CA LEU A 509 18.87 -23.62 -22.07
C LEU A 509 19.92 -23.55 -23.17
N TRP A 510 20.96 -22.74 -22.99
CA TRP A 510 22.02 -22.60 -23.96
C TRP A 510 22.83 -23.91 -24.14
N GLU A 511 23.09 -24.61 -23.05
CA GLU A 511 23.72 -25.96 -23.09
C GLU A 511 22.82 -26.94 -23.85
N LYS A 512 21.53 -26.97 -23.56
CA LYS A 512 20.56 -27.81 -24.24
C LYS A 512 20.42 -27.48 -25.72
N GLN A 513 20.43 -26.20 -26.08
CA GLN A 513 20.43 -25.72 -27.46
C GLN A 513 21.68 -26.17 -28.23
N LYS A 514 22.86 -26.15 -27.59
CA LYS A 514 24.10 -26.66 -28.19
C LYS A 514 24.02 -28.15 -28.46
N GLN A 515 23.50 -28.92 -27.48
CA GLN A 515 23.36 -30.37 -27.63
C GLN A 515 22.39 -30.73 -28.77
N ASP A 516 21.27 -30.03 -28.87
CA ASP A 516 20.24 -30.29 -29.88
C ASP A 516 20.49 -29.60 -31.24
N GLY A 517 21.53 -28.73 -31.35
CA GLY A 517 21.83 -27.95 -32.55
C GLY A 517 20.74 -26.90 -32.89
N ARG A 518 19.93 -26.49 -31.94
CA ARG A 518 18.81 -25.55 -32.16
C ARG A 518 19.17 -24.14 -31.69
N LYS A 519 18.71 -23.13 -32.43
CA LYS A 519 18.93 -21.71 -32.08
C LYS A 519 17.78 -21.09 -31.27
N ASP A 520 16.55 -21.64 -31.37
CA ASP A 520 15.37 -21.09 -30.69
C ASP A 520 15.14 -21.81 -29.35
N SER A 521 14.96 -21.04 -28.28
CA SER A 521 14.69 -21.54 -26.93
C SER A 521 13.19 -21.79 -26.66
N LYS A 522 12.27 -21.20 -27.46
CA LYS A 522 10.83 -21.31 -27.24
C LYS A 522 10.30 -22.75 -27.16
N PRO A 523 10.77 -23.72 -27.96
CA PRO A 523 10.27 -25.08 -27.88
C PRO A 523 10.56 -25.80 -26.58
N TYR A 524 11.51 -25.33 -25.78
CA TYR A 524 11.87 -25.95 -24.51
C TYR A 524 10.95 -25.54 -23.35
N PHE A 525 10.19 -24.43 -23.53
CA PHE A 525 9.30 -23.96 -22.49
C PHE A 525 7.89 -24.54 -22.62
N LYS A 526 7.39 -25.08 -21.52
CA LYS A 526 5.99 -25.39 -21.32
C LYS A 526 5.28 -24.13 -20.79
N SER A 527 4.51 -23.44 -21.63
CA SER A 527 3.78 -22.23 -21.23
C SER A 527 2.55 -22.58 -20.41
N ILE A 528 2.44 -22.02 -19.23
CA ILE A 528 1.29 -22.16 -18.36
C ILE A 528 0.29 -21.07 -18.73
N GLN A 529 -0.89 -21.48 -19.13
CA GLN A 529 -1.98 -20.58 -19.52
C GLN A 529 -3.25 -20.96 -18.75
N TYR A 530 -3.93 -19.98 -18.23
CA TYR A 530 -5.30 -20.10 -17.76
C TYR A 530 -6.18 -19.15 -18.56
N LYS A 531 -7.35 -19.63 -18.95
CA LYS A 531 -8.28 -18.79 -19.69
C LYS A 531 -9.00 -17.86 -18.73
N VAL A 532 -8.80 -16.59 -18.91
CA VAL A 532 -9.66 -15.56 -18.32
C VAL A 532 -10.69 -15.19 -19.38
N ASN A 533 -11.95 -15.50 -19.15
CA ASN A 533 -13.02 -15.06 -20.04
C ASN A 533 -13.28 -13.56 -19.80
N LEU A 534 -12.63 -12.74 -20.62
CA LEU A 534 -12.89 -11.30 -20.68
C LEU A 534 -14.06 -11.03 -21.64
N GLU A 535 -15.26 -11.50 -21.30
CA GLU A 535 -16.44 -11.12 -22.06
C GLU A 535 -16.88 -9.72 -21.63
N ASN A 536 -16.86 -8.75 -22.56
CA ASN A 536 -17.53 -7.46 -22.40
C ASN A 536 -19.06 -7.67 -22.46
N LYS A 537 -19.65 -8.16 -21.37
CA LYS A 537 -21.10 -8.26 -21.29
C LYS A 537 -21.72 -6.88 -21.26
N VAL A 538 -22.73 -6.66 -22.11
CA VAL A 538 -23.57 -5.47 -22.01
C VAL A 538 -24.33 -5.59 -20.68
N PRO A 539 -24.28 -4.59 -19.80
CA PRO A 539 -25.06 -4.63 -18.55
C PRO A 539 -26.54 -4.84 -18.85
N ALA A 540 -27.19 -5.68 -18.07
CA ALA A 540 -28.61 -5.96 -18.24
C ALA A 540 -29.47 -4.73 -17.93
N GLU A 541 -30.57 -4.57 -18.65
CA GLU A 541 -31.61 -3.61 -18.31
C GLU A 541 -32.35 -4.05 -17.04
N ILE A 542 -32.71 -3.11 -16.17
CA ILE A 542 -33.41 -3.40 -14.93
C ILE A 542 -34.81 -2.81 -15.00
N MET A 543 -35.82 -3.68 -14.97
CA MET A 543 -37.25 -3.27 -14.90
C MET A 543 -37.58 -2.73 -13.50
N LYS A 544 -38.40 -1.70 -13.44
CA LYS A 544 -38.84 -1.10 -12.18
C LYS A 544 -39.88 -1.97 -11.50
N THR A 545 -39.62 -2.32 -10.25
CA THR A 545 -40.62 -2.99 -9.39
C THR A 545 -41.58 -1.95 -8.78
N THR A 546 -42.71 -2.41 -8.25
CA THR A 546 -43.71 -1.55 -7.58
C THR A 546 -43.08 -0.77 -6.42
N ASP A 547 -42.16 -1.40 -5.66
CA ASP A 547 -41.52 -0.77 -4.52
C ASP A 547 -40.49 0.28 -4.97
N MET A 548 -39.77 0.04 -6.07
CA MET A 548 -38.92 1.07 -6.68
C MET A 548 -39.72 2.29 -7.11
N VAL A 549 -40.88 2.09 -7.73
CA VAL A 549 -41.75 3.21 -8.15
C VAL A 549 -42.24 4.00 -6.94
N LYS A 550 -42.66 3.32 -5.85
CA LYS A 550 -43.05 4.01 -4.60
C LYS A 550 -41.90 4.86 -4.02
N LEU A 551 -40.68 4.31 -4.02
CA LEU A 551 -39.50 5.05 -3.57
C LEU A 551 -39.25 6.26 -4.47
N LEU A 552 -39.32 6.11 -5.79
CA LEU A 552 -39.04 7.18 -6.76
C LEU A 552 -40.09 8.30 -6.72
N VAL A 553 -41.36 8.01 -6.47
CA VAL A 553 -42.42 9.03 -6.34
C VAL A 553 -42.13 9.95 -5.15
N ASN A 554 -41.58 9.41 -4.04
CA ASN A 554 -41.26 10.16 -2.82
C ASN A 554 -39.80 10.66 -2.80
N TYR A 555 -39.02 10.41 -3.84
CA TYR A 555 -37.62 10.78 -3.86
C TYR A 555 -37.43 12.29 -4.08
N PRO A 556 -36.59 12.98 -3.26
CA PRO A 556 -36.32 14.40 -3.44
C PRO A 556 -35.24 14.61 -4.55
N TYR A 557 -35.66 14.97 -5.74
CA TYR A 557 -34.81 15.13 -6.91
C TYR A 557 -33.97 16.41 -6.85
N SER A 558 -32.76 16.33 -7.42
CA SER A 558 -31.83 17.45 -7.58
C SER A 558 -31.39 17.57 -9.06
N GLY A 559 -30.84 18.72 -9.46
CA GLY A 559 -30.27 18.91 -10.79
C GLY A 559 -29.20 17.86 -11.10
N THR A 560 -28.33 17.53 -10.14
CA THR A 560 -27.29 16.48 -10.26
C THR A 560 -27.87 15.08 -10.42
N SER A 561 -29.00 14.78 -9.77
CA SER A 561 -29.66 13.47 -9.94
C SER A 561 -30.24 13.29 -11.34
N LEU A 562 -30.81 14.37 -11.90
CA LEU A 562 -31.32 14.39 -13.28
C LEU A 562 -30.17 14.31 -14.30
N ASP A 563 -29.05 14.99 -14.07
CA ASP A 563 -27.86 14.91 -14.90
C ASP A 563 -27.31 13.46 -14.92
N THR A 564 -27.31 12.77 -13.77
CA THR A 564 -26.91 11.37 -13.68
C THR A 564 -27.84 10.45 -14.48
N TYR A 565 -29.16 10.69 -14.38
CA TYR A 565 -30.15 9.93 -15.14
C TYR A 565 -30.01 10.16 -16.65
N LEU A 566 -29.75 11.39 -17.03
CA LEU A 566 -29.55 11.78 -18.43
C LEU A 566 -28.28 11.13 -19.03
N LYS A 567 -27.21 11.01 -18.24
CA LYS A 567 -25.96 10.37 -18.64
C LYS A 567 -26.12 8.85 -18.75
N CYS A 568 -26.65 8.22 -17.72
CA CYS A 568 -26.87 6.78 -17.67
C CYS A 568 -27.96 6.41 -16.67
N ARG A 569 -29.08 5.85 -17.17
CA ARG A 569 -30.20 5.44 -16.31
C ARG A 569 -29.80 4.36 -15.30
N LEU A 570 -28.88 3.44 -15.70
CA LEU A 570 -28.37 2.39 -14.83
C LEU A 570 -27.46 2.96 -13.73
N GLN A 571 -26.65 4.00 -14.02
CA GLN A 571 -25.88 4.71 -13.02
C GLN A 571 -26.79 5.40 -11.98
N PHE A 572 -27.90 6.00 -12.44
CA PHE A 572 -28.90 6.58 -11.54
C PHE A 572 -29.51 5.50 -10.62
N TYR A 573 -29.83 4.31 -11.15
CA TYR A 573 -30.36 3.21 -10.37
C TYR A 573 -29.39 2.79 -9.26
N TYR A 574 -28.12 2.54 -9.57
CA TYR A 574 -27.13 2.15 -8.55
C TYR A 574 -26.96 3.25 -7.49
N LYS A 575 -26.83 4.49 -7.92
CA LYS A 575 -26.51 5.60 -7.01
C LYS A 575 -27.69 6.06 -6.14
N TYR A 576 -28.90 6.12 -6.71
CA TYR A 576 -30.03 6.77 -6.04
C TYR A 576 -31.16 5.83 -5.63
N VAL A 577 -31.29 4.68 -6.27
CA VAL A 577 -32.31 3.66 -5.89
C VAL A 577 -31.68 2.66 -4.93
N LEU A 578 -30.51 2.12 -5.28
CA LEU A 578 -29.78 1.18 -4.42
C LEU A 578 -28.88 1.87 -3.39
N THR A 579 -28.68 3.18 -3.49
CA THR A 579 -27.80 3.96 -2.63
C THR A 579 -26.36 3.43 -2.55
N ILE A 580 -25.89 2.78 -3.62
CA ILE A 580 -24.52 2.28 -3.71
C ILE A 580 -23.59 3.46 -4.01
N GLY A 581 -22.64 3.72 -3.12
CA GLY A 581 -21.53 4.64 -3.32
C GLY A 581 -20.27 3.93 -3.76
N LYS A 582 -19.35 4.64 -4.42
CA LYS A 582 -17.97 4.20 -4.52
C LYS A 582 -17.43 4.06 -3.09
N LYS A 583 -16.80 2.94 -2.77
CA LYS A 583 -16.00 2.87 -1.54
C LYS A 583 -14.90 3.91 -1.70
N GLU A 584 -14.95 4.95 -0.90
CA GLU A 584 -13.95 6.01 -0.94
C GLU A 584 -12.66 5.41 -0.38
N GLU A 585 -11.69 5.16 -1.26
CA GLU A 585 -10.33 4.87 -0.85
C GLU A 585 -9.73 6.15 -0.29
N ILE A 586 -9.04 6.02 0.82
CA ILE A 586 -8.31 7.13 1.42
C ILE A 586 -7.15 7.42 0.47
N ALA A 587 -7.29 8.48 -0.33
CA ALA A 587 -6.23 8.89 -1.24
C ALA A 587 -5.07 9.48 -0.43
N GLU A 588 -3.84 9.07 -0.74
CA GLU A 588 -2.62 9.65 -0.16
C GLU A 588 -2.39 11.12 -0.57
N GLY A 589 -3.29 11.71 -1.38
CA GLY A 589 -3.20 13.08 -1.88
C GLY A 589 -4.56 13.75 -2.00
N ILE A 590 -4.52 15.09 -2.09
CA ILE A 590 -5.73 15.93 -2.24
C ILE A 590 -6.29 15.75 -3.64
N GLU A 591 -7.51 15.26 -3.74
CA GLU A 591 -8.21 15.11 -5.02
C GLU A 591 -8.83 16.43 -5.50
N LYS A 592 -9.09 16.54 -6.81
CA LYS A 592 -9.74 17.73 -7.41
C LYS A 592 -11.11 18.07 -6.80
N VAL A 593 -11.82 17.05 -6.32
CA VAL A 593 -13.14 17.21 -5.66
C VAL A 593 -13.00 17.90 -4.31
N ASP A 594 -11.94 17.62 -3.56
CA ASP A 594 -11.67 18.21 -2.26
C ASP A 594 -11.31 19.70 -2.41
N ILE A 595 -10.52 20.03 -3.45
CA ILE A 595 -10.21 21.42 -3.81
C ILE A 595 -11.49 22.19 -4.11
N GLY A 596 -12.43 21.59 -4.86
CA GLY A 596 -13.72 22.17 -5.15
C GLY A 596 -14.49 22.53 -3.87
N LYS A 597 -14.66 21.58 -2.96
CA LYS A 597 -15.35 21.79 -1.68
C LYS A 597 -14.67 22.86 -0.82
N PHE A 598 -13.35 22.85 -0.76
CA PHE A 598 -12.57 23.84 -0.02
C PHE A 598 -12.82 25.25 -0.54
N VAL A 599 -12.76 25.44 -1.87
CA VAL A 599 -13.02 26.74 -2.51
C VAL A 599 -14.45 27.22 -2.24
N HIS A 600 -15.47 26.36 -2.37
CA HIS A 600 -16.87 26.68 -2.03
C HIS A 600 -17.01 27.11 -0.57
N THR A 601 -16.38 26.36 0.36
CA THR A 601 -16.41 26.71 1.80
C THR A 601 -15.78 28.07 2.07
N ALA A 602 -14.61 28.35 1.48
CA ALA A 602 -13.94 29.63 1.65
C ALA A 602 -14.76 30.79 1.10
N LEU A 603 -15.33 30.67 -0.10
CA LEU A 603 -16.18 31.71 -0.71
C LEU A 603 -17.48 31.88 0.07
N SER A 604 -18.12 30.82 0.53
CA SER A 604 -19.35 30.90 1.29
C SER A 604 -19.16 31.62 2.63
N GLN A 605 -18.05 31.34 3.34
CA GLN A 605 -17.73 32.02 4.59
C GLN A 605 -17.34 33.49 4.38
N PHE A 606 -16.61 33.78 3.32
CA PHE A 606 -16.23 35.16 2.99
C PHE A 606 -17.42 36.02 2.63
N PHE A 607 -18.28 35.60 1.71
CA PHE A 607 -19.47 36.34 1.29
C PHE A 607 -20.61 36.26 2.30
N GLY A 608 -20.70 35.20 3.08
CA GLY A 608 -21.72 35.01 4.10
C GLY A 608 -21.75 36.13 5.16
N LYS A 609 -20.57 36.67 5.52
CA LYS A 609 -20.43 37.82 6.44
C LYS A 609 -20.98 39.11 5.86
N ARG A 610 -21.20 39.21 4.55
CA ARG A 610 -21.59 40.41 3.79
C ARG A 610 -23.03 40.33 3.24
N LYS A 611 -23.77 39.31 3.69
CA LYS A 611 -25.14 39.06 3.22
C LYS A 611 -26.08 40.21 3.56
N GLY A 612 -26.92 40.63 2.60
CA GLY A 612 -27.99 41.59 2.80
C GLY A 612 -27.59 43.08 2.66
N PHE A 613 -26.32 43.36 2.39
CA PHE A 613 -25.82 44.72 2.20
C PHE A 613 -25.14 44.86 0.83
N PRO A 614 -25.26 46.03 0.16
CA PRO A 614 -24.56 46.36 -1.05
C PRO A 614 -23.04 46.28 -0.79
N LEU A 615 -22.36 45.48 -1.58
CA LEU A 615 -20.90 45.33 -1.51
C LEU A 615 -20.21 46.61 -2.00
N LYS A 616 -19.18 47.02 -1.30
CA LYS A 616 -18.29 48.11 -1.69
C LYS A 616 -16.88 47.60 -1.83
N GLU A 617 -16.04 48.23 -2.64
CA GLU A 617 -14.64 47.83 -2.81
C GLU A 617 -13.91 47.62 -1.48
N LYS A 618 -14.12 48.49 -0.49
CA LYS A 618 -13.53 48.38 0.85
C LYS A 618 -13.96 47.15 1.64
N ASP A 619 -15.09 46.54 1.28
CA ASP A 619 -15.62 45.34 1.94
C ASP A 619 -14.96 44.07 1.40
N ILE A 620 -14.19 44.20 0.30
CA ILE A 620 -13.45 43.07 -0.31
C ILE A 620 -12.00 43.12 0.21
N ASN A 621 -11.81 42.53 1.41
CA ASN A 621 -10.52 42.52 2.07
C ASN A 621 -9.76 41.23 1.72
N LEU A 622 -8.60 41.38 1.04
CA LEU A 622 -7.77 40.29 0.59
C LEU A 622 -7.03 39.59 1.75
N GLU A 623 -6.61 40.33 2.78
CA GLU A 623 -5.96 39.79 3.97
C GLU A 623 -6.92 38.91 4.78
N GLU A 624 -8.22 39.27 4.80
CA GLU A 624 -9.27 38.48 5.44
C GLU A 624 -9.43 37.13 4.70
N MET A 625 -9.41 37.13 3.37
CA MET A 625 -9.48 35.90 2.58
C MET A 625 -8.25 35.01 2.84
N ASP A 626 -7.06 35.60 2.90
CA ASP A 626 -5.83 34.88 3.18
C ASP A 626 -5.83 34.23 4.57
N THR A 627 -6.28 34.98 5.58
CA THR A 627 -6.42 34.46 6.96
C THR A 627 -7.45 33.35 7.00
N LEU A 628 -8.58 33.52 6.33
CA LEU A 628 -9.62 32.49 6.25
C LEU A 628 -9.14 31.19 5.60
N ILE A 629 -8.33 31.30 4.54
CA ILE A 629 -7.71 30.14 3.90
C ILE A 629 -6.72 29.47 4.85
N ASP A 630 -5.92 30.24 5.60
CA ASP A 630 -4.99 29.72 6.58
C ASP A 630 -5.71 28.91 7.67
N ASP A 631 -6.77 29.47 8.25
CA ASP A 631 -7.57 28.82 9.29
C ASP A 631 -8.25 27.53 8.80
N LEU A 632 -8.84 27.59 7.59
CA LEU A 632 -9.46 26.42 6.97
C LEU A 632 -8.43 25.33 6.66
N PHE A 633 -7.28 25.75 6.13
CA PHE A 633 -6.20 24.81 5.79
C PHE A 633 -5.59 24.15 7.03
N GLU A 634 -5.37 24.94 8.10
CA GLU A 634 -4.90 24.37 9.38
C GLU A 634 -5.88 23.36 9.95
N LYS A 635 -7.17 23.64 9.85
CA LYS A 635 -8.22 22.75 10.33
C LYS A 635 -8.32 21.45 9.55
N GLU A 636 -8.09 21.48 8.24
CA GLU A 636 -8.27 20.31 7.34
C GLU A 636 -6.99 19.52 7.10
N TYR A 637 -5.82 20.20 7.04
CA TYR A 637 -4.55 19.61 6.61
C TYR A 637 -3.40 19.75 7.62
N GLY A 638 -3.65 20.32 8.81
CA GLY A 638 -2.63 20.53 9.86
C GLY A 638 -1.91 21.87 9.77
N LYS A 639 -1.12 22.19 10.83
CA LYS A 639 -0.45 23.50 11.00
C LYS A 639 0.59 23.79 9.94
N ASP A 640 1.42 22.81 9.62
CA ASP A 640 2.59 22.98 8.74
C ASP A 640 2.49 22.07 7.51
N PRO A 641 1.66 22.43 6.50
CA PRO A 641 1.58 21.65 5.27
C PRO A 641 2.94 21.65 4.55
N VAL A 642 3.41 20.47 4.16
CA VAL A 642 4.70 20.28 3.45
C VAL A 642 4.47 19.75 2.03
N GLY A 643 5.46 19.91 1.15
CA GLY A 643 5.44 19.34 -0.19
C GLY A 643 4.26 19.82 -1.05
N ALA A 644 3.51 18.89 -1.63
CA ALA A 644 2.40 19.18 -2.54
C ALA A 644 1.26 19.97 -1.87
N THR A 645 0.98 19.68 -0.60
CA THR A 645 -0.07 20.36 0.18
C THR A 645 0.26 21.82 0.42
N TYR A 646 1.51 22.16 0.69
CA TYR A 646 1.98 23.56 0.80
C TYR A 646 1.82 24.32 -0.53
N LEU A 647 2.23 23.71 -1.64
CA LEU A 647 2.10 24.31 -2.96
C LEU A 647 0.64 24.54 -3.31
N LEU A 648 -0.24 23.60 -3.01
CA LEU A 648 -1.67 23.72 -3.24
C LEU A 648 -2.28 24.88 -2.43
N LYS A 649 -1.95 24.99 -1.13
CA LYS A 649 -2.39 26.12 -0.29
C LYS A 649 -2.02 27.45 -0.94
N LYS A 650 -0.77 27.58 -1.39
CA LYS A 650 -0.28 28.79 -2.05
C LYS A 650 -1.00 29.08 -3.38
N GLN A 651 -1.28 28.02 -4.16
CA GLN A 651 -2.03 28.16 -5.41
C GLN A 651 -3.47 28.63 -5.16
N ILE A 652 -4.16 28.05 -4.16
CA ILE A 652 -5.52 28.46 -3.80
C ILE A 652 -5.55 29.92 -3.35
N LYS A 653 -4.60 30.36 -2.51
CA LYS A 653 -4.49 31.75 -2.09
C LYS A 653 -4.38 32.73 -3.27
N ILE A 654 -3.39 32.48 -4.14
CA ILE A 654 -3.16 33.31 -5.34
C ILE A 654 -4.43 33.34 -6.21
N HIS A 655 -5.05 32.19 -6.40
CA HIS A 655 -6.20 32.07 -7.30
C HIS A 655 -7.45 32.77 -6.76
N LEU A 656 -7.74 32.68 -5.45
CA LEU A 656 -8.84 33.39 -4.82
C LEU A 656 -8.56 34.89 -4.67
N GLU A 657 -7.30 35.26 -4.46
CA GLU A 657 -6.87 36.64 -4.52
C GLU A 657 -7.10 37.26 -5.92
N ASP A 658 -6.72 36.54 -6.97
CA ASP A 658 -6.99 36.94 -8.36
C ASP A 658 -8.50 37.02 -8.65
N PHE A 659 -9.29 36.08 -8.12
CA PHE A 659 -10.75 36.17 -8.23
C PHE A 659 -11.34 37.44 -7.60
N LEU A 660 -10.90 37.79 -6.40
CA LEU A 660 -11.34 39.01 -5.74
C LEU A 660 -10.86 40.28 -6.47
N LYS A 661 -9.59 40.34 -6.89
CA LYS A 661 -8.99 41.51 -7.56
C LYS A 661 -9.51 41.74 -8.97
N ASN A 662 -9.53 40.68 -9.79
CA ASN A 662 -9.72 40.78 -11.23
C ASN A 662 -11.17 40.56 -11.66
N TYR A 663 -12.01 39.96 -10.78
CA TYR A 663 -13.41 39.72 -11.06
C TYR A 663 -14.33 40.50 -10.09
N THR A 664 -14.23 40.27 -8.76
CA THR A 664 -15.18 40.78 -7.80
C THR A 664 -15.09 42.31 -7.64
N ILE A 665 -13.89 42.88 -7.49
CA ILE A 665 -13.69 44.32 -7.34
C ILE A 665 -14.17 45.08 -8.60
N PRO A 666 -13.79 44.69 -9.82
CA PRO A 666 -14.33 45.34 -11.05
C PRO A 666 -15.87 45.25 -11.14
N LEU A 667 -16.47 44.11 -10.77
CA LEU A 667 -17.90 43.87 -10.78
C LEU A 667 -18.63 44.88 -9.87
N VAL A 668 -18.16 45.05 -8.64
CA VAL A 668 -18.76 45.93 -7.63
C VAL A 668 -18.59 47.40 -7.99
N LYS A 669 -17.56 47.76 -8.77
CA LYS A 669 -17.38 49.13 -9.31
C LYS A 669 -18.35 49.44 -10.44
N GLU A 670 -18.72 48.42 -11.22
CA GLU A 670 -19.59 48.61 -12.40
C GLU A 670 -21.08 48.55 -12.01
N TYR A 671 -21.45 47.68 -11.09
CA TYR A 671 -22.83 47.44 -10.66
C TYR A 671 -22.96 47.45 -9.13
N PRO A 672 -24.10 47.95 -8.58
CA PRO A 672 -24.45 47.66 -7.19
C PRO A 672 -24.71 46.15 -7.05
N VAL A 673 -23.88 45.48 -6.31
CA VAL A 673 -24.00 44.04 -6.03
C VAL A 673 -24.40 43.82 -4.59
N THR A 674 -25.47 43.06 -4.36
CA THR A 674 -25.93 42.69 -3.02
C THR A 674 -26.02 41.18 -2.92
N VAL A 675 -25.27 40.55 -2.00
CA VAL A 675 -25.33 39.11 -1.73
C VAL A 675 -26.64 38.83 -0.99
N LEU A 676 -27.53 38.06 -1.63
CA LEU A 676 -28.81 37.66 -1.04
C LEU A 676 -28.68 36.37 -0.24
N HIS A 677 -28.05 35.36 -0.79
CA HIS A 677 -27.86 34.04 -0.16
C HIS A 677 -26.53 33.41 -0.53
N VAL A 678 -25.99 32.60 0.39
CA VAL A 678 -24.87 31.68 0.17
C VAL A 678 -25.23 30.33 0.73
N GLU A 679 -24.83 29.22 0.03
CA GLU A 679 -25.15 27.84 0.39
C GLU A 679 -26.64 27.68 0.80
N HIS A 680 -27.54 28.18 -0.04
CA HIS A 680 -28.94 28.25 0.25
C HIS A 680 -29.69 26.99 -0.09
N ASN A 681 -30.08 26.26 0.92
CA ASN A 681 -30.86 25.02 0.77
C ASN A 681 -32.33 25.31 0.50
N VAL A 682 -32.83 24.82 -0.63
CA VAL A 682 -34.21 24.98 -1.06
C VAL A 682 -34.86 23.63 -1.26
N LYS A 683 -36.11 23.48 -0.80
CA LYS A 683 -36.93 22.29 -1.00
C LYS A 683 -38.35 22.73 -1.32
N ILE A 684 -38.90 22.24 -2.42
CA ILE A 684 -40.25 22.52 -2.89
C ILE A 684 -40.97 21.28 -3.32
N GLU A 685 -42.31 21.33 -3.37
CA GLU A 685 -43.12 20.35 -4.06
C GLU A 685 -43.77 20.99 -5.28
N LYS A 686 -43.61 20.45 -6.47
CA LYS A 686 -44.23 20.92 -7.71
C LYS A 686 -44.64 19.74 -8.57
N ASN A 687 -45.88 19.76 -9.07
CA ASN A 687 -46.47 18.69 -9.90
C ASN A 687 -46.31 17.28 -9.26
N SER A 688 -46.51 17.19 -7.94
CA SER A 688 -46.34 15.95 -7.16
C SER A 688 -44.94 15.40 -7.09
N PHE A 689 -43.92 16.18 -7.40
CA PHE A 689 -42.51 15.82 -7.24
C PHE A 689 -41.82 16.68 -6.18
N MET A 690 -41.08 16.04 -5.32
CA MET A 690 -40.21 16.70 -4.36
C MET A 690 -38.91 17.14 -5.06
N LEU A 691 -38.63 18.44 -5.07
CA LEU A 691 -37.40 18.98 -5.68
C LEU A 691 -36.56 19.64 -4.60
N ARG A 692 -35.24 19.45 -4.64
CA ARG A 692 -34.30 20.05 -3.69
C ARG A 692 -33.01 20.51 -4.36
N GLY A 693 -32.41 21.57 -3.84
CA GLY A 693 -31.10 22.03 -4.29
C GLY A 693 -30.42 22.88 -3.22
N CYS A 694 -29.11 22.98 -3.32
CA CYS A 694 -28.33 23.96 -2.59
C CYS A 694 -27.76 24.93 -3.61
N LEU A 695 -28.10 26.22 -3.49
CA LEU A 695 -27.63 27.28 -4.37
C LEU A 695 -26.36 27.87 -3.75
N ASP A 696 -25.23 27.77 -4.45
CA ASP A 696 -23.92 28.18 -3.92
C ASP A 696 -23.88 29.63 -3.57
N HIS A 697 -24.36 30.49 -4.49
CA HIS A 697 -24.38 31.94 -4.31
C HIS A 697 -25.54 32.57 -5.06
N VAL A 698 -26.26 33.50 -4.43
CA VAL A 698 -27.34 34.30 -5.03
C VAL A 698 -27.07 35.76 -4.75
N GLU A 699 -26.97 36.56 -5.80
CA GLU A 699 -26.73 37.99 -5.68
C GLU A 699 -27.63 38.83 -6.60
N GLU A 700 -27.90 40.03 -6.18
CA GLU A 700 -28.60 41.02 -6.97
C GLU A 700 -27.60 41.98 -7.61
N ARG A 701 -27.68 42.13 -8.93
CA ARG A 701 -26.88 43.06 -9.73
C ARG A 701 -27.81 44.03 -10.45
N GLY A 702 -27.91 45.22 -9.92
CA GLY A 702 -28.87 46.20 -10.44
C GLY A 702 -30.32 45.70 -10.26
N GLU A 703 -31.07 45.48 -11.36
CA GLU A 703 -32.47 45.01 -11.34
C GLU A 703 -32.62 43.49 -11.50
N LYS A 704 -31.53 42.75 -11.69
CA LYS A 704 -31.55 41.27 -11.89
C LYS A 704 -30.94 40.52 -10.73
N ILE A 705 -31.50 39.34 -10.45
CA ILE A 705 -30.97 38.37 -9.48
C ILE A 705 -30.24 37.26 -10.24
N PHE A 706 -28.99 37.05 -9.87
CA PHE A 706 -28.14 35.99 -10.45
C PHE A 706 -28.02 34.82 -9.49
N ILE A 707 -28.30 33.64 -9.99
CA ILE A 707 -28.04 32.38 -9.31
C ILE A 707 -26.74 31.84 -9.87
N ILE A 708 -25.74 31.75 -9.01
CA ILE A 708 -24.36 31.46 -9.38
C ILE A 708 -23.98 30.12 -8.80
N ASP A 709 -23.35 29.28 -9.63
CA ASP A 709 -22.77 28.00 -9.22
C ASP A 709 -21.28 27.98 -9.59
N TYR A 710 -20.43 27.77 -8.59
CA TYR A 710 -18.98 27.76 -8.74
C TYR A 710 -18.48 26.47 -9.34
N LYS A 711 -17.63 26.55 -10.36
CA LYS A 711 -17.00 25.39 -11.00
C LYS A 711 -15.48 25.52 -10.99
N THR A 712 -14.81 24.61 -10.34
CA THR A 712 -13.34 24.48 -10.35
C THR A 712 -12.81 23.84 -11.65
N SER A 713 -13.68 23.46 -12.58
CA SER A 713 -13.34 23.01 -13.93
C SER A 713 -13.22 24.19 -14.90
N ALA A 714 -12.26 24.13 -15.83
CA ALA A 714 -12.08 25.14 -16.87
C ALA A 714 -12.90 24.86 -18.15
N ASN A 715 -13.45 23.65 -18.32
CA ASN A 715 -14.10 23.22 -19.58
C ASN A 715 -15.60 23.48 -19.55
N PRO A 716 -16.13 24.43 -20.37
CA PRO A 716 -17.55 24.76 -20.43
C PRO A 716 -18.40 23.71 -21.16
N ALA A 717 -17.81 22.83 -21.96
CA ALA A 717 -18.56 21.93 -22.85
C ALA A 717 -19.55 21.00 -22.13
N TYR A 718 -19.24 20.62 -20.90
CA TYR A 718 -20.09 19.75 -20.07
C TYR A 718 -21.15 20.48 -19.23
N LEU A 719 -21.23 21.81 -19.37
CA LEU A 719 -22.13 22.66 -18.60
C LEU A 719 -23.18 23.34 -19.48
N GLN A 720 -22.85 23.65 -20.73
CA GLN A 720 -23.67 24.39 -21.66
C GLN A 720 -24.88 23.59 -22.16
N ILE A 721 -25.94 24.32 -22.48
CA ILE A 721 -27.12 23.80 -23.15
C ILE A 721 -27.18 24.38 -24.56
N ASN A 722 -27.21 23.50 -25.54
CA ASN A 722 -27.41 23.91 -26.95
C ASN A 722 -28.91 23.91 -27.28
N PHE A 723 -29.52 25.07 -27.15
CA PHE A 723 -30.96 25.27 -27.38
C PHE A 723 -31.37 25.04 -28.84
N ASP A 724 -30.47 25.18 -29.79
CA ASP A 724 -30.76 24.95 -31.22
C ASP A 724 -30.94 23.47 -31.54
N LYS A 725 -30.29 22.60 -30.76
CA LYS A 725 -30.40 21.15 -30.88
C LYS A 725 -31.47 20.55 -29.98
N LEU A 726 -32.01 21.34 -29.05
CA LEU A 726 -32.96 20.86 -28.06
C LEU A 726 -34.39 20.86 -28.58
N GLU A 727 -34.99 19.72 -28.73
CA GLU A 727 -36.45 19.60 -28.97
C GLU A 727 -37.14 19.05 -27.70
N PRO A 728 -37.88 19.85 -26.94
CA PRO A 728 -38.44 19.44 -25.63
C PRO A 728 -39.42 18.26 -25.67
N ILE A 729 -39.92 17.92 -26.84
CA ILE A 729 -40.81 16.75 -27.04
C ILE A 729 -40.06 15.49 -27.41
N LYS A 730 -38.87 15.63 -27.97
CA LYS A 730 -38.03 14.50 -28.45
C LYS A 730 -36.95 14.14 -27.46
N ARG A 731 -37.15 13.04 -26.74
CA ARG A 731 -36.23 12.57 -25.68
C ARG A 731 -34.78 12.33 -26.16
N GLU A 732 -34.64 11.93 -27.43
CA GLU A 732 -33.35 11.59 -28.05
C GLU A 732 -32.40 12.79 -28.11
N THR A 733 -32.94 14.01 -28.25
CA THR A 733 -32.15 15.24 -28.38
C THR A 733 -31.51 15.68 -27.04
N TYR A 734 -32.05 15.22 -25.91
CA TYR A 734 -31.66 15.71 -24.58
C TYR A 734 -30.17 15.44 -24.29
N ARG A 735 -29.69 14.24 -24.64
CA ARG A 735 -28.32 13.84 -24.32
C ARG A 735 -27.27 14.67 -25.06
N GLU A 736 -27.51 15.02 -26.30
CA GLU A 736 -26.60 15.81 -27.13
C GLU A 736 -26.72 17.33 -26.89
N ALA A 737 -27.90 17.79 -26.50
CA ALA A 737 -28.19 19.21 -26.31
C ALA A 737 -27.85 19.72 -24.89
N ILE A 738 -27.91 18.87 -23.86
CA ILE A 738 -27.84 19.29 -22.47
C ILE A 738 -26.55 18.80 -21.82
N GLY A 739 -25.67 19.74 -21.43
CA GLY A 739 -24.49 19.47 -20.62
C GLY A 739 -24.84 19.32 -19.15
N SER A 740 -25.60 20.26 -18.56
CA SER A 740 -26.08 20.21 -17.17
C SER A 740 -27.44 20.85 -16.99
N LEU A 741 -28.27 20.25 -16.12
CA LEU A 741 -29.57 20.75 -15.69
C LEU A 741 -29.51 21.60 -14.41
N GLN A 742 -28.32 21.78 -13.82
CA GLN A 742 -28.20 22.45 -12.51
C GLN A 742 -28.80 23.87 -12.51
N LEU A 743 -28.35 24.76 -13.40
CA LEU A 743 -28.83 26.14 -13.42
C LEU A 743 -30.33 26.26 -13.74
N PRO A 744 -30.88 25.58 -14.79
CA PRO A 744 -32.32 25.59 -15.02
C PRO A 744 -33.13 25.11 -13.80
N PHE A 745 -32.61 24.11 -13.13
CA PHE A 745 -33.23 23.54 -11.93
C PHE A 745 -33.17 24.49 -10.75
N TYR A 746 -32.07 25.20 -10.54
CA TYR A 746 -31.93 26.20 -9.50
C TYR A 746 -32.81 27.44 -9.75
N LEU A 747 -32.91 27.86 -10.99
CA LEU A 747 -33.85 28.93 -11.37
C LEU A 747 -35.31 28.55 -11.04
N LEU A 748 -35.70 27.31 -11.35
CA LEU A 748 -37.01 26.76 -11.02
C LEU A 748 -37.25 26.78 -9.50
N LEU A 749 -36.31 26.27 -8.71
CA LEU A 749 -36.41 26.27 -7.25
C LEU A 749 -36.54 27.65 -6.67
N TYR A 750 -35.70 28.59 -7.12
CA TYR A 750 -35.67 29.94 -6.58
C TYR A 750 -36.92 30.76 -6.96
N SER A 751 -37.36 30.64 -8.22
CA SER A 751 -38.59 31.27 -8.70
C SER A 751 -39.84 30.85 -7.90
N GLU A 752 -39.97 29.52 -7.67
CA GLU A 752 -41.11 28.96 -6.91
C GLU A 752 -41.07 29.36 -5.42
N THR A 753 -39.89 29.45 -4.83
CA THR A 753 -39.77 29.80 -3.40
C THR A 753 -39.98 31.27 -3.13
N THR A 754 -39.51 32.14 -4.03
CA THR A 754 -39.54 33.58 -3.81
C THR A 754 -40.69 34.30 -4.50
N GLY A 755 -41.39 33.64 -5.43
CA GLY A 755 -42.42 34.23 -6.26
C GLY A 755 -41.87 35.19 -7.33
N LYS A 756 -40.55 35.34 -7.48
CA LYS A 756 -39.91 36.16 -8.49
C LYS A 756 -40.15 35.59 -9.88
N LYS A 757 -40.46 36.46 -10.84
CA LYS A 757 -40.63 36.01 -12.24
C LYS A 757 -39.30 35.64 -12.84
N VAL A 758 -39.27 34.61 -13.68
CA VAL A 758 -38.04 34.16 -14.36
C VAL A 758 -37.36 35.26 -15.18
N GLY A 759 -38.12 36.26 -15.67
CA GLY A 759 -37.53 37.43 -16.37
C GLY A 759 -36.65 38.33 -15.49
N GLU A 760 -36.81 38.26 -14.16
CA GLU A 760 -36.04 38.99 -13.14
C GLU A 760 -34.81 38.15 -12.68
N LEU A 761 -34.69 36.88 -13.10
CA LEU A 761 -33.67 35.93 -12.69
C LEU A 761 -32.74 35.58 -13.85
N ASP A 762 -31.52 35.35 -13.56
CA ASP A 762 -30.57 34.73 -14.49
C ASP A 762 -29.70 33.70 -13.76
N GLY A 763 -29.13 32.75 -14.51
CA GLY A 763 -28.24 31.74 -13.97
C GLY A 763 -26.88 31.79 -14.68
N LEU A 764 -25.81 31.67 -13.91
CA LEU A 764 -24.50 31.59 -14.48
C LEU A 764 -23.57 30.60 -13.72
N PHE A 765 -22.72 29.92 -14.45
CA PHE A 765 -21.58 29.23 -13.86
C PHE A 765 -20.38 30.17 -13.81
N LEU A 766 -19.64 30.16 -12.70
CA LEU A 766 -18.35 30.83 -12.59
C LEU A 766 -17.23 29.78 -12.70
N LEU A 767 -16.46 29.84 -13.80
CA LEU A 767 -15.42 28.90 -14.12
C LEU A 767 -14.10 29.25 -13.40
N LEU A 768 -14.02 28.96 -12.11
CA LEU A 768 -12.84 29.26 -11.28
C LEU A 768 -11.59 28.44 -11.67
N GLY A 769 -11.71 27.37 -12.45
CA GLY A 769 -10.57 26.57 -12.91
C GLY A 769 -9.80 27.18 -14.10
N ARG A 770 -10.17 28.35 -14.61
CA ARG A 770 -9.45 29.02 -15.67
C ARG A 770 -8.13 29.62 -15.18
N MET A 771 -7.09 29.58 -16.02
CA MET A 771 -5.75 30.09 -15.68
C MET A 771 -5.74 31.60 -15.43
N PHE A 772 -6.54 32.35 -16.18
CA PHE A 772 -6.67 33.80 -16.03
C PHE A 772 -8.09 34.10 -15.56
N ILE A 773 -8.21 34.83 -14.47
CA ILE A 773 -9.47 35.29 -13.91
C ILE A 773 -9.78 36.68 -14.44
N SER A 774 -10.90 36.81 -15.18
CA SER A 774 -11.48 38.04 -15.69
C SER A 774 -13.01 37.85 -15.82
N ARG A 775 -13.70 38.78 -16.47
CA ARG A 775 -15.15 38.63 -16.77
C ARG A 775 -15.45 37.38 -17.63
N ASP A 776 -14.48 36.88 -18.37
CA ASP A 776 -14.63 35.70 -19.23
C ASP A 776 -14.88 34.40 -18.44
N ILE A 777 -14.70 34.38 -17.12
CA ILE A 777 -15.08 33.22 -16.29
C ILE A 777 -16.58 33.03 -16.17
N GLU A 778 -17.39 34.01 -16.49
CA GLU A 778 -18.84 33.92 -16.50
C GLU A 778 -19.33 33.08 -17.68
N LEU A 779 -20.13 32.05 -17.39
CA LEU A 779 -20.82 31.23 -18.38
C LEU A 779 -22.33 31.35 -18.14
N PRO A 780 -23.02 32.32 -18.76
CA PRO A 780 -24.45 32.56 -18.54
C PRO A 780 -25.28 31.44 -19.18
N LEU A 781 -26.39 31.05 -18.54
CA LEU A 781 -27.31 30.04 -19.01
C LEU A 781 -27.96 30.42 -20.33
N PHE A 782 -28.46 31.62 -20.42
CA PHE A 782 -29.24 32.08 -21.59
C PHE A 782 -28.46 32.97 -22.57
N GLY A 783 -27.29 33.46 -22.19
CA GLY A 783 -26.49 34.37 -22.99
C GLY A 783 -27.18 35.74 -23.18
N SER A 784 -26.77 36.46 -24.21
CA SER A 784 -27.32 37.81 -24.53
C SER A 784 -28.62 37.81 -25.34
N LEU A 785 -29.36 36.72 -25.41
CA LEU A 785 -30.53 36.57 -26.27
C LEU A 785 -31.82 36.94 -25.54
N ASP A 786 -32.70 37.70 -26.24
CA ASP A 786 -33.99 38.20 -25.73
C ASP A 786 -35.03 37.10 -25.34
N ASN A 787 -34.74 35.79 -25.58
CA ASN A 787 -35.71 34.72 -25.42
C ASN A 787 -35.50 33.88 -24.15
N GLY A 788 -34.96 34.41 -23.04
CA GLY A 788 -34.67 33.66 -21.80
C GLY A 788 -35.89 32.98 -21.19
N MET A 789 -37.09 33.63 -21.23
CA MET A 789 -38.34 33.06 -20.74
C MET A 789 -38.82 31.84 -21.53
N GLU A 790 -38.65 31.87 -22.85
CA GLU A 790 -39.04 30.73 -23.71
C GLU A 790 -38.08 29.51 -23.49
N LYS A 791 -36.80 29.80 -23.45
CA LYS A 791 -35.76 28.78 -23.14
C LYS A 791 -35.97 28.12 -21.77
N PHE A 792 -36.31 28.94 -20.77
CA PHE A 792 -36.64 28.42 -19.45
C PHE A 792 -37.87 27.50 -19.48
N LYS A 793 -38.94 27.84 -20.17
CA LYS A 793 -40.11 26.98 -20.34
C LYS A 793 -39.77 25.64 -21.04
N GLN A 794 -38.87 25.72 -22.02
CA GLN A 794 -38.37 24.49 -22.66
C GLN A 794 -37.67 23.60 -21.63
N MET A 795 -36.79 24.16 -20.80
CA MET A 795 -36.07 23.42 -19.75
C MET A 795 -37.00 22.90 -18.65
N GLU A 796 -37.98 23.66 -18.25
CA GLU A 796 -39.01 23.20 -17.31
C GLU A 796 -39.74 21.96 -17.87
N THR A 797 -40.11 22.00 -19.15
CA THR A 797 -40.74 20.87 -19.84
C THR A 797 -39.82 19.65 -19.82
N VAL A 798 -38.54 19.82 -20.14
CA VAL A 798 -37.52 18.73 -20.12
C VAL A 798 -37.38 18.14 -18.73
N ILE A 799 -37.27 18.97 -17.68
CA ILE A 799 -37.16 18.53 -16.29
C ILE A 799 -38.36 17.65 -15.92
N PHE A 800 -39.59 18.11 -16.15
CA PHE A 800 -40.76 17.33 -15.81
C PHE A 800 -40.97 16.09 -16.67
N ASN A 801 -40.53 16.12 -17.94
CA ASN A 801 -40.52 14.88 -18.78
C ASN A 801 -39.57 13.84 -18.24
N LEU A 802 -38.37 14.24 -17.79
CA LEU A 802 -37.43 13.31 -17.15
C LEU A 802 -37.98 12.75 -15.83
N LEU A 803 -38.60 13.59 -14.99
CA LEU A 803 -39.22 13.13 -13.75
C LEU A 803 -40.34 12.11 -13.99
N LYS A 804 -41.22 12.38 -14.97
CA LYS A 804 -42.26 11.41 -15.38
C LYS A 804 -41.67 10.11 -15.90
N GLU A 805 -40.60 10.18 -16.71
CA GLU A 805 -39.87 9.01 -17.22
C GLU A 805 -39.26 8.18 -16.08
N ILE A 806 -38.69 8.83 -15.06
CA ILE A 806 -38.07 8.16 -13.91
C ILE A 806 -39.11 7.37 -13.12
N VAL A 807 -40.32 7.85 -12.95
CA VAL A 807 -41.38 7.17 -12.18
C VAL A 807 -42.22 6.22 -13.03
N ASP A 808 -42.12 6.25 -14.36
CA ASP A 808 -42.84 5.35 -15.25
C ASP A 808 -42.37 3.90 -15.09
N PRO A 809 -43.24 2.95 -14.66
CA PRO A 809 -42.85 1.55 -14.47
C PRO A 809 -42.49 0.84 -15.78
N LYS A 810 -42.97 1.30 -16.94
CA LYS A 810 -42.69 0.71 -18.24
C LYS A 810 -41.30 1.08 -18.78
N THR A 811 -40.67 2.12 -18.26
CA THR A 811 -39.36 2.58 -18.70
C THR A 811 -38.24 1.97 -17.84
N PRO A 812 -37.45 0.99 -18.33
CA PRO A 812 -36.38 0.34 -17.56
C PRO A 812 -35.17 1.25 -17.34
N PHE A 813 -34.36 0.91 -16.34
CA PHE A 813 -33.04 1.46 -16.18
C PHE A 813 -32.06 0.79 -17.16
N LYS A 814 -31.80 1.47 -18.27
CA LYS A 814 -30.92 0.98 -19.33
C LYS A 814 -29.49 1.52 -19.15
N PRO A 815 -28.48 0.72 -19.53
CA PRO A 815 -27.10 1.25 -19.64
C PRO A 815 -27.04 2.32 -20.74
N THR A 816 -26.06 3.19 -20.63
CA THR A 816 -25.80 4.21 -21.67
C THR A 816 -25.42 3.55 -23.01
N SER A 817 -25.85 4.13 -24.13
CA SER A 817 -25.36 3.76 -25.47
C SER A 817 -23.91 4.19 -25.68
N ASP A 818 -23.52 5.29 -25.04
CA ASP A 818 -22.21 5.94 -25.18
C ASP A 818 -21.23 5.44 -24.12
N ARG A 819 -20.89 4.16 -24.23
CA ARG A 819 -20.04 3.49 -23.23
C ARG A 819 -18.61 4.01 -23.22
N LYS A 820 -18.04 4.36 -24.38
CA LYS A 820 -16.64 4.83 -24.47
C LYS A 820 -16.41 6.17 -23.76
N GLU A 821 -17.40 7.06 -23.73
CA GLU A 821 -17.29 8.35 -23.02
C GLU A 821 -17.67 8.25 -21.56
N ILE A 822 -18.71 7.49 -21.21
CA ILE A 822 -19.31 7.48 -19.87
C ILE A 822 -18.67 6.45 -18.94
N CYS A 823 -18.47 5.21 -19.44
CA CYS A 823 -18.02 4.11 -18.58
C CYS A 823 -16.62 4.28 -18.00
N PRO A 824 -15.59 4.81 -18.72
CA PRO A 824 -14.25 4.95 -18.14
C PRO A 824 -14.17 5.81 -16.88
N ASN A 825 -15.11 6.73 -16.69
CA ASN A 825 -15.18 7.63 -15.53
C ASN A 825 -16.36 7.29 -14.60
N CYS A 826 -16.94 6.10 -14.69
CA CYS A 826 -18.10 5.69 -13.91
C CYS A 826 -17.69 4.88 -12.67
N ASP A 827 -18.21 5.21 -11.50
CA ASP A 827 -17.94 4.50 -10.24
C ASP A 827 -18.43 3.05 -10.24
N PHE A 828 -19.32 2.67 -11.16
CA PHE A 828 -19.99 1.38 -11.20
C PHE A 828 -19.48 0.44 -12.32
N THR A 829 -18.26 0.68 -12.84
CA THR A 829 -17.66 -0.14 -13.91
C THR A 829 -17.59 -1.61 -13.56
N TYR A 830 -17.24 -1.94 -12.31
CA TYR A 830 -17.19 -3.33 -11.82
C TYR A 830 -18.56 -3.98 -11.77
N LEU A 831 -19.60 -3.27 -11.33
CA LEU A 831 -20.97 -3.78 -11.30
C LEU A 831 -21.54 -4.00 -12.71
N CYS A 832 -21.13 -3.14 -13.63
CA CYS A 832 -21.53 -3.22 -15.03
C CYS A 832 -20.67 -4.19 -15.85
N GLY A 833 -19.51 -4.66 -15.33
CA GLY A 833 -18.54 -5.44 -16.11
C GLY A 833 -17.89 -4.63 -17.23
N THR A 834 -17.81 -3.30 -17.09
CA THR A 834 -17.31 -2.36 -18.13
C THR A 834 -15.95 -1.76 -17.78
N GLN A 835 -15.23 -2.29 -16.80
CA GLN A 835 -13.89 -1.82 -16.37
C GLN A 835 -12.83 -1.89 -17.48
N TRP A 836 -13.07 -2.68 -18.51
CA TRP A 836 -12.17 -2.86 -19.65
C TRP A 836 -12.47 -1.95 -20.85
N VAL A 837 -13.52 -1.12 -20.74
CA VAL A 837 -13.85 -0.14 -21.79
C VAL A 837 -12.89 1.03 -21.66
N VAL A 838 -11.99 1.16 -22.62
CA VAL A 838 -11.00 2.25 -22.71
C VAL A 838 -11.58 3.35 -23.62
N LYS A 839 -11.22 4.62 -23.37
CA LYS A 839 -11.57 5.77 -24.21
C LYS A 839 -11.10 5.59 -25.65
#